data_a48b9759cfff5a317d9f129cc1d8a5e5
#
_entry.id   a48b9759cfff5a317d9f129cc1d8a5e5
#
_cell.length_a   1.000
_cell.length_b   1.000
_cell.length_c   1.000
_cell.angle_alpha   90.00
_cell.angle_beta   90.00
_cell.angle_gamma   90.00
#
_symmetry.space_group_name_H-M   'P 1'
#
loop_
_entity.id
_entity.type
_entity.pdbx_description
1 polymer ?
#
loop_
_entity_poly.entity_id
_entity_poly.type
_entity_poly.pdbx_seq_one_letter_code
_entity_poly.pdbx_strand_id
1 'polypeptide(L)'
;MARKYFLILILFVPIHVLFPQQLQRQPHGLGLNAAAGGIDQPRFQFVDIDGDHDLDLFLLDNDSYLWFYRSADGFLSQEENAILSLDGSSWFRFIDIDHDGDQDCFTSGTFSEVALYTNTGTSSVPKFQLTSAALLDTSGTALFSERFSIPAFADIDADGDDDFFSGGSIGSVSFYKNIGTPSSPQFTFITSSFGGINIQGGSVPFPKAMHGASGLEFFDADSNGVLDLFWGDYFNQSLYYLKNIGTKQNALLTLVDSTYPNEAVIQSYGFNVPQHADIDGNGTADLMVGSIFPTTEYDNFSFYRNVGTNAAPFYVLQTKNFIPMIDAGSRSNAAAADLDGDGDFDLAVGSALGKIQFHDNTGTVSAPSFHAQPQSSLLLENNFYAAVTAGDLTGDGKPDLLIGNYDGRIRAFANTTTDGVISFAQITYPLDQYDAGQNSAPCIVDIDGNGVLDLLVGSSGGEVVLLKNSGTNAAPVFTADAGFSVIDVGNDAIPFAADIDNDGVMDLLIGNSEGTVFHYKRSPLTTNKFELVTDRYRSISLNTQSAPCMADMDADGDRDLILGNGKGGLFYYRNVGPLPVPDHSPEIPSFVEVHQNYPNPFNPATTITFSLPEAAHVAITVYDMLGRKIETLTNVNMNSGKHSVVWNAKTAPSGTYLCRCIVSGKSGQQVIDRRMSLIK
;
A
#
# COMPACT_ATOMS: atom_id res chain seq x y z
N MET A 1 -10.13 -3.44 -79.99
CA MET A 1 -10.27 -2.56 -78.80
C MET A 1 -10.48 -3.44 -77.58
N ALA A 2 -9.40 -3.72 -76.84
CA ALA A 2 -9.46 -4.53 -75.62
C ALA A 2 -9.30 -3.63 -74.39
N ARG A 3 -10.35 -3.48 -73.61
CA ARG A 3 -10.32 -2.76 -72.34
C ARG A 3 -9.69 -3.67 -71.27
N LYS A 4 -8.53 -3.27 -70.75
CA LYS A 4 -7.90 -3.87 -69.58
C LYS A 4 -8.59 -3.31 -68.34
N TYR A 5 -9.22 -4.17 -67.55
CA TYR A 5 -9.66 -3.84 -66.20
C TYR A 5 -8.49 -4.05 -65.24
N PHE A 6 -8.07 -2.97 -64.58
CA PHE A 6 -7.15 -3.03 -63.44
C PHE A 6 -7.98 -3.34 -62.18
N LEU A 7 -7.79 -4.52 -61.61
CA LEU A 7 -8.37 -4.90 -60.31
C LEU A 7 -7.43 -4.33 -59.22
N ILE A 8 -7.86 -3.27 -58.55
CA ILE A 8 -7.16 -2.77 -57.35
C ILE A 8 -7.59 -3.67 -56.20
N LEU A 9 -6.66 -4.54 -55.76
CA LEU A 9 -6.80 -5.33 -54.55
C LEU A 9 -6.52 -4.39 -53.37
N ILE A 10 -7.57 -3.90 -52.67
CA ILE A 10 -7.42 -3.20 -51.42
C ILE A 10 -7.20 -4.26 -50.34
N LEU A 11 -5.95 -4.43 -49.93
CA LEU A 11 -5.65 -5.17 -48.69
C LEU A 11 -6.24 -4.40 -47.53
N PHE A 12 -7.31 -4.90 -46.95
CA PHE A 12 -7.74 -4.52 -45.62
C PHE A 12 -6.73 -5.10 -44.62
N VAL A 13 -5.78 -4.27 -44.17
CA VAL A 13 -5.04 -4.55 -42.95
C VAL A 13 -6.01 -4.21 -41.81
N PRO A 14 -6.37 -5.16 -40.95
CA PRO A 14 -7.18 -4.83 -39.79
C PRO A 14 -6.34 -3.88 -38.91
N ILE A 15 -6.79 -2.67 -38.80
CA ILE A 15 -6.28 -1.77 -37.76
C ILE A 15 -6.77 -2.37 -36.45
N HIS A 16 -5.91 -3.10 -35.76
CA HIS A 16 -6.14 -3.45 -34.37
C HIS A 16 -6.08 -2.15 -33.60
N VAL A 17 -7.22 -1.61 -33.26
CA VAL A 17 -7.33 -0.54 -32.26
C VAL A 17 -6.97 -1.21 -30.93
N LEU A 18 -5.72 -1.03 -30.51
CA LEU A 18 -5.27 -1.44 -29.19
C LEU A 18 -6.03 -0.63 -28.16
N PHE A 19 -7.03 -1.25 -27.55
CA PHE A 19 -7.67 -0.68 -26.36
C PHE A 19 -6.67 -0.77 -25.20
N PRO A 20 -6.52 0.29 -24.39
CA PRO A 20 -5.62 0.21 -23.23
C PRO A 20 -6.13 -0.84 -22.27
N GLN A 21 -5.31 -1.85 -21.99
CA GLN A 21 -5.54 -2.82 -20.92
C GLN A 21 -5.68 -2.06 -19.61
N GLN A 22 -6.56 -2.53 -18.73
CA GLN A 22 -6.80 -1.91 -17.43
C GLN A 22 -6.39 -2.89 -16.33
N LEU A 23 -5.43 -2.47 -15.50
CA LEU A 23 -5.08 -3.18 -14.28
C LEU A 23 -5.99 -2.72 -13.14
N GLN A 24 -6.63 -3.66 -12.47
CA GLN A 24 -7.45 -3.44 -11.29
C GLN A 24 -6.81 -4.15 -10.10
N ARG A 25 -6.56 -3.42 -9.02
CA ARG A 25 -6.03 -4.00 -7.80
C ARG A 25 -7.06 -4.99 -7.23
N GLN A 26 -6.58 -6.16 -6.82
CA GLN A 26 -7.40 -7.24 -6.26
C GLN A 26 -6.70 -7.81 -5.03
N PRO A 27 -6.96 -7.29 -3.83
CA PRO A 27 -6.31 -7.79 -2.61
C PRO A 27 -6.66 -9.26 -2.31
N HIS A 28 -7.78 -9.76 -2.84
CA HIS A 28 -8.26 -11.13 -2.64
C HIS A 28 -8.08 -12.03 -3.87
N GLY A 29 -7.52 -11.52 -4.96
CA GLY A 29 -7.42 -12.27 -6.22
C GLY A 29 -6.48 -13.47 -6.15
N LEU A 30 -5.60 -13.55 -5.12
CA LEU A 30 -4.69 -14.67 -4.86
C LEU A 30 -5.10 -15.46 -3.60
N GLY A 31 -6.34 -15.33 -3.13
CA GLY A 31 -6.85 -15.82 -1.84
C GLY A 31 -7.15 -14.67 -0.89
N LEU A 32 -7.87 -14.97 0.21
CA LEU A 32 -8.28 -13.95 1.18
C LEU A 32 -7.06 -13.22 1.76
N ASN A 33 -6.97 -11.90 1.53
CA ASN A 33 -5.89 -11.02 1.97
C ASN A 33 -4.46 -11.41 1.53
N ALA A 34 -4.27 -12.42 0.69
CA ALA A 34 -2.94 -12.88 0.28
C ALA A 34 -2.08 -11.76 -0.35
N ALA A 35 -2.70 -10.83 -1.06
CA ALA A 35 -2.06 -9.69 -1.72
C ALA A 35 -2.33 -8.35 -1.00
N ALA A 36 -2.43 -8.35 0.32
CA ALA A 36 -2.73 -7.16 1.12
C ALA A 36 -1.56 -6.17 1.25
N GLY A 37 -0.34 -6.57 0.91
CA GLY A 37 0.81 -5.66 0.80
C GLY A 37 1.81 -5.68 1.94
N GLY A 38 1.68 -6.58 2.92
CA GLY A 38 2.57 -6.70 4.09
C GLY A 38 2.27 -5.69 5.21
N ILE A 39 2.64 -6.03 6.42
CA ILE A 39 2.46 -5.21 7.62
C ILE A 39 3.77 -5.20 8.42
N ASP A 40 4.34 -4.01 8.63
CA ASP A 40 5.60 -3.84 9.39
C ASP A 40 5.36 -3.47 10.86
N GLN A 41 4.55 -2.43 11.10
CA GLN A 41 4.39 -1.80 12.41
C GLN A 41 2.91 -1.53 12.70
N PRO A 42 2.12 -2.55 13.02
CA PRO A 42 0.67 -2.45 13.15
C PRO A 42 0.26 -1.58 14.34
N ARG A 43 -0.36 -0.43 14.05
CA ARG A 43 -1.15 0.37 14.98
C ARG A 43 -2.58 0.19 14.55
N PHE A 44 -3.37 -0.46 15.34
CA PHE A 44 -4.66 -0.94 14.91
C PHE A 44 -5.78 -0.57 15.87
N GLN A 45 -7.00 -0.69 15.39
CA GLN A 45 -8.21 -0.65 16.20
C GLN A 45 -9.31 -1.49 15.56
N PHE A 46 -9.94 -2.33 16.36
CA PHE A 46 -11.20 -2.96 16.04
C PHE A 46 -12.33 -2.05 16.53
N VAL A 47 -13.24 -1.70 15.63
CA VAL A 47 -14.37 -0.80 15.90
C VAL A 47 -15.51 -1.09 14.92
N ASP A 48 -16.73 -1.10 15.39
CA ASP A 48 -17.93 -1.11 14.53
C ASP A 48 -18.07 0.30 13.92
N ILE A 49 -17.60 0.47 12.66
CA ILE A 49 -17.58 1.77 11.99
C ILE A 49 -18.83 2.08 11.19
N ASP A 50 -19.63 1.06 10.87
CA ASP A 50 -20.82 1.21 10.03
C ASP A 50 -22.13 0.79 10.71
N GLY A 51 -22.07 0.44 12.01
CA GLY A 51 -23.24 0.18 12.84
C GLY A 51 -23.94 -1.15 12.56
N ASP A 52 -23.22 -2.11 11.94
CA ASP A 52 -23.75 -3.43 11.63
C ASP A 52 -23.54 -4.45 12.78
N HIS A 53 -22.84 -4.05 13.83
CA HIS A 53 -22.46 -4.80 15.04
C HIS A 53 -21.34 -5.82 14.86
N ASP A 54 -20.70 -5.85 13.71
CA ASP A 54 -19.45 -6.58 13.50
C ASP A 54 -18.26 -5.62 13.71
N LEU A 55 -17.16 -6.11 14.28
CA LEU A 55 -15.99 -5.28 14.50
C LEU A 55 -15.14 -5.23 13.23
N ASP A 56 -15.07 -4.06 12.61
CA ASP A 56 -14.16 -3.77 11.53
C ASP A 56 -12.73 -3.52 12.04
N LEU A 57 -11.74 -3.73 11.18
CA LEU A 57 -10.35 -3.48 11.53
C LEU A 57 -9.78 -2.30 10.74
N PHE A 58 -9.27 -1.32 11.47
CA PHE A 58 -8.39 -0.28 10.94
C PHE A 58 -6.95 -0.58 11.34
N LEU A 59 -6.03 -0.37 10.40
CA LEU A 59 -4.61 -0.61 10.61
C LEU A 59 -3.80 0.51 9.96
N LEU A 60 -3.05 1.25 10.77
CA LEU A 60 -2.08 2.25 10.35
C LEU A 60 -0.69 1.62 10.42
N ASP A 61 0.00 1.59 9.30
CA ASP A 61 1.34 1.04 9.22
C ASP A 61 2.43 2.12 9.08
N ASN A 62 3.67 1.73 8.93
CA ASN A 62 4.83 2.62 8.93
C ASN A 62 4.83 3.67 7.79
N ASP A 63 4.13 3.40 6.70
CA ASP A 63 3.94 4.34 5.57
C ASP A 63 2.87 5.40 5.82
N SER A 64 2.26 5.40 7.00
CA SER A 64 1.14 6.28 7.39
C SER A 64 -0.13 6.10 6.53
N TYR A 65 -0.24 4.98 5.82
CA TYR A 65 -1.46 4.61 5.12
C TYR A 65 -2.40 3.89 6.07
N LEU A 66 -3.66 4.36 6.16
CA LEU A 66 -4.70 3.73 6.96
C LEU A 66 -5.41 2.67 6.13
N TRP A 67 -5.13 1.40 6.42
CA TRP A 67 -5.81 0.26 5.83
C TRP A 67 -7.14 0.04 6.54
N PHE A 68 -8.16 -0.28 5.79
CA PHE A 68 -9.47 -0.63 6.29
C PHE A 68 -9.84 -2.05 5.87
N TYR A 69 -10.23 -2.87 6.83
CA TYR A 69 -10.72 -4.22 6.62
C TYR A 69 -12.12 -4.31 7.18
N ARG A 70 -13.09 -4.48 6.29
CA ARG A 70 -14.49 -4.68 6.68
C ARG A 70 -14.69 -6.09 7.20
N SER A 71 -15.41 -6.23 8.31
CA SER A 71 -15.92 -7.51 8.78
C SER A 71 -17.21 -7.87 8.04
N ALA A 72 -17.33 -9.13 7.63
CA ALA A 72 -18.58 -9.67 7.12
C ALA A 72 -18.59 -11.19 7.34
N ASP A 73 -19.63 -11.71 7.97
CA ASP A 73 -19.77 -13.14 8.27
C ASP A 73 -18.55 -13.76 8.98
N GLY A 74 -17.85 -12.99 9.80
CA GLY A 74 -16.65 -13.41 10.54
C GLY A 74 -15.35 -13.41 9.72
N PHE A 75 -15.32 -12.77 8.55
CA PHE A 75 -14.14 -12.60 7.72
C PHE A 75 -13.81 -11.13 7.53
N LEU A 76 -12.53 -10.78 7.73
CA LEU A 76 -12.00 -9.46 7.42
C LEU A 76 -11.54 -9.40 5.97
N SER A 77 -12.07 -8.45 5.23
CA SER A 77 -11.73 -8.22 3.83
C SER A 77 -11.24 -6.79 3.61
N GLN A 78 -10.06 -6.63 3.00
CA GLN A 78 -9.47 -5.33 2.75
C GLN A 78 -10.30 -4.53 1.75
N GLU A 79 -10.68 -3.31 2.11
CA GLU A 79 -11.37 -2.36 1.23
C GLU A 79 -10.36 -1.48 0.49
N GLU A 80 -10.55 -1.28 -0.83
CA GLU A 80 -9.64 -0.45 -1.65
C GLU A 80 -9.81 1.05 -1.43
N ASN A 81 -11.00 1.48 -1.01
CA ASN A 81 -11.30 2.88 -0.81
C ASN A 81 -11.02 3.29 0.64
N ALA A 82 -10.03 4.12 0.84
CA ALA A 82 -9.76 4.69 2.15
C ALA A 82 -10.97 5.54 2.61
N ILE A 83 -11.57 5.14 3.74
CA ILE A 83 -12.62 5.94 4.40
C ILE A 83 -12.04 7.28 4.85
N LEU A 84 -10.76 7.30 5.22
CA LEU A 84 -10.04 8.44 5.75
C LEU A 84 -8.56 8.35 5.36
N SER A 85 -7.95 9.45 4.92
CA SER A 85 -6.50 9.58 4.74
C SER A 85 -5.88 10.25 5.95
N LEU A 86 -4.88 9.61 6.55
CA LEU A 86 -4.14 10.09 7.72
C LEU A 86 -2.66 10.33 7.38
N ASP A 87 -2.37 10.94 6.24
CA ASP A 87 -1.01 11.17 5.75
C ASP A 87 -0.10 11.82 6.79
N GLY A 88 1.01 11.15 7.11
CA GLY A 88 1.99 11.61 8.09
C GLY A 88 1.61 11.40 9.56
N SER A 89 0.47 10.78 9.85
CA SER A 89 0.05 10.47 11.21
C SER A 89 0.81 9.27 11.78
N SER A 90 1.07 9.31 13.10
CA SER A 90 1.78 8.25 13.81
C SER A 90 0.86 7.33 14.64
N TRP A 91 -0.38 7.70 14.84
CA TRP A 91 -1.42 6.94 15.52
C TRP A 91 -2.82 7.46 15.15
N PHE A 92 -3.84 6.68 15.44
CA PHE A 92 -5.25 7.07 15.33
C PHE A 92 -6.07 6.39 16.42
N ARG A 93 -7.25 6.95 16.73
CA ARG A 93 -8.28 6.35 17.56
C ARG A 93 -9.65 6.80 17.08
N PHE A 94 -10.53 5.82 16.85
CA PHE A 94 -11.96 6.06 16.61
C PHE A 94 -12.70 6.01 17.95
N ILE A 95 -13.56 6.99 18.18
CA ILE A 95 -14.38 7.10 19.37
C ILE A 95 -15.56 8.01 19.08
N ASP A 96 -16.76 7.67 19.58
CA ASP A 96 -17.94 8.53 19.58
C ASP A 96 -17.80 9.58 20.68
N ILE A 97 -17.04 10.66 20.39
CA ILE A 97 -16.64 11.63 21.42
C ILE A 97 -17.75 12.64 21.74
N ASP A 98 -18.73 12.81 20.85
CA ASP A 98 -19.84 13.73 21.06
C ASP A 98 -21.18 13.02 21.28
N HIS A 99 -21.15 11.68 21.39
CA HIS A 99 -22.28 10.80 21.68
C HIS A 99 -23.46 10.98 20.72
N ASP A 100 -23.16 11.21 19.45
CA ASP A 100 -24.18 11.28 18.41
C ASP A 100 -24.49 9.92 17.74
N GLY A 101 -23.74 8.88 18.11
CA GLY A 101 -23.91 7.49 17.73
C GLY A 101 -23.08 7.10 16.52
N ASP A 102 -22.14 7.94 16.09
CA ASP A 102 -21.14 7.57 15.09
C ASP A 102 -19.70 7.81 15.59
N GLN A 103 -18.72 7.21 14.94
CA GLN A 103 -17.33 7.25 15.39
C GLN A 103 -16.60 8.44 14.79
N ASP A 104 -15.98 9.28 15.63
CA ASP A 104 -15.02 10.31 15.24
C ASP A 104 -13.59 9.77 15.21
N CYS A 105 -12.65 10.45 14.56
CA CYS A 105 -11.25 10.01 14.49
C CYS A 105 -10.31 11.05 15.09
N PHE A 106 -9.60 10.65 16.13
CA PHE A 106 -8.46 11.37 16.67
C PHE A 106 -7.16 10.84 16.10
N THR A 107 -6.20 11.73 15.84
CA THR A 107 -4.90 11.33 15.29
C THR A 107 -3.79 12.31 15.66
N SER A 108 -2.53 11.96 15.36
CA SER A 108 -1.42 12.88 15.55
C SER A 108 -1.41 13.98 14.49
N GLY A 109 -1.26 15.23 14.90
CA GLY A 109 -0.94 16.36 14.02
C GLY A 109 0.56 16.41 13.66
N THR A 110 0.95 17.51 13.01
CA THR A 110 2.31 17.68 12.43
C THR A 110 3.45 17.67 13.46
N PHE A 111 3.20 18.20 14.67
CA PHE A 111 4.19 18.33 15.75
C PHE A 111 3.76 17.63 17.04
N SER A 112 3.05 16.51 16.93
CA SER A 112 2.52 15.73 18.07
C SER A 112 1.33 16.38 18.79
N GLU A 113 0.70 17.40 18.24
CA GLU A 113 -0.62 17.83 18.67
C GLU A 113 -1.66 16.76 18.33
N VAL A 114 -2.79 16.80 19.03
CA VAL A 114 -3.93 15.91 18.74
C VAL A 114 -4.84 16.60 17.73
N ALA A 115 -5.05 15.98 16.58
CA ALA A 115 -6.02 16.43 15.58
C ALA A 115 -7.33 15.64 15.71
N LEU A 116 -8.44 16.27 15.32
CA LEU A 116 -9.78 15.67 15.30
C LEU A 116 -10.40 15.76 13.91
N TYR A 117 -10.85 14.63 13.42
CA TYR A 117 -11.73 14.50 12.27
C TYR A 117 -13.11 14.08 12.78
N THR A 118 -14.09 14.95 12.64
CA THR A 118 -15.48 14.64 12.99
C THR A 118 -16.14 13.87 11.84
N ASN A 119 -16.88 12.83 12.20
CA ASN A 119 -17.75 12.14 11.27
C ASN A 119 -18.99 13.02 11.02
N THR A 120 -19.16 13.47 9.79
CA THR A 120 -20.29 14.29 9.34
C THR A 120 -21.28 13.46 8.51
N GLY A 121 -21.08 12.17 8.46
CA GLY A 121 -21.90 11.20 7.76
C GLY A 121 -23.04 10.66 8.62
N THR A 122 -23.07 9.36 8.75
CA THR A 122 -23.97 8.59 9.63
C THR A 122 -23.23 7.38 10.16
N SER A 123 -23.72 6.75 11.22
CA SER A 123 -23.17 5.50 11.74
C SER A 123 -23.02 4.39 10.69
N SER A 124 -23.82 4.38 9.62
CA SER A 124 -23.74 3.37 8.54
C SER A 124 -22.99 3.83 7.29
N VAL A 125 -22.69 5.13 7.15
CA VAL A 125 -21.93 5.70 6.02
C VAL A 125 -21.06 6.84 6.56
N PRO A 126 -19.91 6.49 7.15
CA PRO A 126 -19.03 7.48 7.76
C PRO A 126 -18.42 8.43 6.72
N LYS A 127 -18.27 9.70 7.12
CA LYS A 127 -17.66 10.73 6.29
C LYS A 127 -16.88 11.70 7.16
N PHE A 128 -15.58 11.56 7.20
CA PHE A 128 -14.70 12.32 8.07
C PHE A 128 -14.32 13.69 7.50
N GLN A 129 -14.37 14.71 8.36
CA GLN A 129 -13.92 16.05 8.04
C GLN A 129 -12.98 16.56 9.14
N LEU A 130 -11.80 17.06 8.77
CA LEU A 130 -10.88 17.69 9.71
C LEU A 130 -11.57 18.91 10.37
N THR A 131 -11.87 18.79 11.66
CA THR A 131 -12.52 19.83 12.46
C THR A 131 -11.49 20.64 13.24
N SER A 132 -10.42 19.99 13.72
CA SER A 132 -9.31 20.65 14.39
C SER A 132 -7.98 19.99 14.03
N ALA A 133 -7.02 20.77 13.55
CA ALA A 133 -5.65 20.28 13.30
C ALA A 133 -4.81 20.24 14.59
N ALA A 134 -5.25 20.92 15.65
CA ALA A 134 -4.65 20.91 16.99
C ALA A 134 -5.74 21.23 18.01
N LEU A 135 -6.24 20.21 18.70
CA LEU A 135 -7.19 20.40 19.80
C LEU A 135 -6.53 21.18 20.93
N LEU A 136 -7.26 22.13 21.48
CA LEU A 136 -6.80 22.95 22.59
C LEU A 136 -7.49 22.50 23.88
N ASP A 137 -6.74 22.49 24.97
CA ASP A 137 -7.30 22.37 26.30
C ASP A 137 -7.98 23.70 26.76
N THR A 138 -8.62 23.69 27.93
CA THR A 138 -9.31 24.86 28.49
C THR A 138 -8.37 26.03 28.81
N SER A 139 -7.06 25.83 28.86
CA SER A 139 -6.05 26.87 28.98
C SER A 139 -5.64 27.50 27.65
N GLY A 140 -6.07 26.93 26.53
CA GLY A 140 -5.66 27.31 25.17
C GLY A 140 -4.34 26.69 24.75
N THR A 141 -3.86 25.67 25.46
CA THR A 141 -2.68 24.88 25.11
C THR A 141 -3.11 23.66 24.27
N ALA A 142 -2.36 23.30 23.23
CA ALA A 142 -2.69 22.13 22.44
C ALA A 142 -2.57 20.84 23.27
N LEU A 143 -3.55 19.93 23.10
CA LEU A 143 -3.40 18.56 23.57
C LEU A 143 -2.20 17.95 22.88
N PHE A 144 -1.41 17.22 23.64
CA PHE A 144 -0.15 16.69 23.18
C PHE A 144 -0.05 15.18 23.42
N SER A 145 0.37 14.44 22.36
CA SER A 145 0.74 13.04 22.47
C SER A 145 2.14 12.88 21.91
N GLU A 146 3.07 12.33 22.67
CA GLU A 146 4.44 12.12 22.19
C GLU A 146 4.45 11.26 20.90
N ARG A 147 5.37 11.55 20.00
CA ARG A 147 5.41 11.00 18.63
C ARG A 147 5.29 9.48 18.53
N PHE A 148 5.81 8.76 19.53
CA PHE A 148 5.76 7.28 19.58
C PHE A 148 4.79 6.78 20.66
N SER A 149 3.84 7.59 21.08
CA SER A 149 2.78 7.18 21.98
C SER A 149 1.51 6.92 21.18
N ILE A 150 0.88 5.78 21.43
CA ILE A 150 -0.46 5.45 20.95
C ILE A 150 -1.37 5.67 22.15
N PRO A 151 -2.12 6.78 22.17
CA PRO A 151 -2.92 7.19 23.31
C PRO A 151 -4.16 6.33 23.49
N ALA A 152 -4.80 6.47 24.66
CA ALA A 152 -6.09 5.88 24.95
C ALA A 152 -7.11 6.97 25.32
N PHE A 153 -8.38 6.67 25.06
CA PHE A 153 -9.54 7.38 25.56
C PHE A 153 -10.31 6.43 26.47
N ALA A 154 -10.82 6.95 27.60
CA ALA A 154 -11.58 6.14 28.53
C ALA A 154 -12.31 7.05 29.55
N ASP A 155 -13.55 6.73 29.86
CA ASP A 155 -14.29 7.32 31.00
C ASP A 155 -13.74 6.74 32.31
N ILE A 156 -12.62 7.30 32.78
CA ILE A 156 -11.91 6.75 33.95
C ILE A 156 -12.56 7.11 35.29
N ASP A 157 -13.41 8.11 35.33
CA ASP A 157 -14.09 8.52 36.55
C ASP A 157 -15.61 8.35 36.51
N ALA A 158 -16.13 7.70 35.45
CA ALA A 158 -17.53 7.33 35.26
C ALA A 158 -18.47 8.53 35.30
N ASP A 159 -18.06 9.66 34.72
CA ASP A 159 -18.93 10.84 34.57
C ASP A 159 -19.67 10.84 33.21
N GLY A 160 -19.35 9.87 32.33
CA GLY A 160 -20.01 9.63 31.04
C GLY A 160 -19.31 10.29 29.86
N ASP A 161 -18.16 10.91 30.08
CA ASP A 161 -17.35 11.56 29.05
C ASP A 161 -15.96 10.89 28.95
N ASP A 162 -15.49 10.54 27.76
CA ASP A 162 -14.18 9.93 27.59
C ASP A 162 -13.04 10.93 27.80
N ASP A 163 -12.14 10.57 28.70
CA ASP A 163 -10.91 11.29 29.02
C ASP A 163 -9.74 10.88 28.10
N PHE A 164 -8.72 11.73 27.97
CA PHE A 164 -7.57 11.49 27.10
C PHE A 164 -6.30 11.18 27.90
N PHE A 165 -5.61 10.09 27.51
CA PHE A 165 -4.38 9.61 28.13
C PHE A 165 -3.28 9.44 27.08
N SER A 166 -2.09 9.98 27.36
CA SER A 166 -0.92 9.81 26.49
C SER A 166 0.31 9.36 27.28
N GLY A 167 0.97 8.32 26.79
CA GLY A 167 2.23 7.86 27.37
C GLY A 167 3.36 8.86 27.14
N GLY A 168 4.23 9.02 28.14
CA GLY A 168 5.36 9.93 28.09
C GLY A 168 6.70 9.23 28.01
N SER A 169 7.69 9.90 27.42
CA SER A 169 9.07 9.42 27.21
C SER A 169 9.83 8.99 28.46
N ILE A 170 9.33 9.32 29.64
CA ILE A 170 9.94 8.97 30.93
C ILE A 170 9.22 7.83 31.65
N GLY A 171 8.32 7.09 30.97
CA GLY A 171 7.55 5.99 31.57
C GLY A 171 6.41 6.49 32.48
N SER A 172 5.82 7.62 32.16
CA SER A 172 4.65 8.20 32.83
C SER A 172 3.47 8.32 31.86
N VAL A 173 2.27 8.55 32.40
CA VAL A 173 1.05 8.78 31.60
C VAL A 173 0.54 10.17 31.89
N SER A 174 0.42 10.99 30.85
CA SER A 174 -0.25 12.29 30.91
C SER A 174 -1.75 12.09 30.86
N PHE A 175 -2.48 12.85 31.64
CA PHE A 175 -3.92 12.79 31.78
C PHE A 175 -4.56 14.16 31.53
N TYR A 176 -5.52 14.18 30.60
CA TYR A 176 -6.38 15.30 30.29
C TYR A 176 -7.82 14.87 30.56
N LYS A 177 -8.46 15.50 31.57
CA LYS A 177 -9.86 15.21 31.86
C LYS A 177 -10.77 15.93 30.88
N ASN A 178 -11.76 15.22 30.35
CA ASN A 178 -12.89 15.84 29.66
C ASN A 178 -13.84 16.42 30.71
N ILE A 179 -14.02 17.72 30.69
CA ILE A 179 -14.93 18.46 31.59
C ILE A 179 -16.08 19.12 30.84
N GLY A 180 -16.27 18.69 29.59
CA GLY A 180 -17.28 19.18 28.68
C GLY A 180 -18.68 18.65 28.97
N THR A 181 -19.37 18.34 27.93
CA THR A 181 -20.63 17.61 27.95
C THR A 181 -20.57 16.51 26.87
N PRO A 182 -21.38 15.48 26.96
CA PRO A 182 -21.39 14.41 25.95
C PRO A 182 -21.40 14.89 24.48
N SER A 183 -22.06 16.02 24.19
CA SER A 183 -22.13 16.61 22.85
C SER A 183 -21.15 17.75 22.58
N SER A 184 -20.23 18.04 23.50
CA SER A 184 -19.24 19.12 23.36
C SER A 184 -18.04 18.88 24.27
N PRO A 185 -17.10 18.02 23.86
CA PRO A 185 -15.95 17.65 24.69
C PRO A 185 -15.03 18.85 24.92
N GLN A 186 -14.53 18.98 26.15
CA GLN A 186 -13.58 20.01 26.57
C GLN A 186 -12.52 19.42 27.48
N PHE A 187 -11.32 19.33 27.03
CA PHE A 187 -10.23 18.72 27.76
C PHE A 187 -9.52 19.74 28.67
N THR A 188 -9.14 19.30 29.85
CA THR A 188 -8.29 20.06 30.77
C THR A 188 -7.11 19.20 31.20
N PHE A 189 -5.88 19.73 31.05
CA PHE A 189 -4.69 19.03 31.52
C PHE A 189 -4.72 18.93 33.05
N ILE A 190 -4.58 17.72 33.58
CA ILE A 190 -4.58 17.44 35.01
C ILE A 190 -3.17 17.14 35.53
N THR A 191 -2.46 16.21 34.89
CA THR A 191 -1.15 15.77 35.35
C THR A 191 -0.35 15.07 34.24
N SER A 192 0.97 15.13 34.30
CA SER A 192 1.89 14.34 33.49
C SER A 192 2.27 12.98 34.12
N SER A 193 1.67 12.63 35.28
CA SER A 193 1.96 11.36 35.98
C SER A 193 0.68 10.84 36.62
N PHE A 194 -0.23 10.35 35.77
CA PHE A 194 -1.51 9.79 36.22
C PHE A 194 -1.29 8.59 37.15
N GLY A 195 -2.03 8.53 38.24
CA GLY A 195 -1.91 7.47 39.25
C GLY A 195 -0.54 7.36 39.93
N GLY A 196 0.35 8.35 39.75
CA GLY A 196 1.73 8.26 40.24
C GLY A 196 2.56 7.21 39.53
N ILE A 197 2.10 6.71 38.36
CA ILE A 197 2.78 5.69 37.58
C ILE A 197 4.10 6.26 37.06
N ASN A 198 5.18 5.52 37.35
CA ASN A 198 6.51 5.80 36.83
C ASN A 198 7.19 4.44 36.61
N ILE A 199 7.07 3.91 35.38
CA ILE A 199 7.72 2.67 34.98
C ILE A 199 9.16 3.03 34.64
N GLN A 200 10.06 2.87 35.61
CA GLN A 200 11.49 3.00 35.39
C GLN A 200 12.02 1.64 34.88
N GLY A 201 12.60 1.63 33.68
CA GLY A 201 13.19 0.43 33.08
C GLY A 201 14.07 -0.31 34.05
N GLY A 202 13.81 -1.64 34.18
CA GLY A 202 14.60 -2.55 34.99
C GLY A 202 16.06 -2.58 34.53
N SER A 203 16.92 -3.04 35.41
CA SER A 203 18.35 -3.40 35.44
C SER A 203 19.23 -3.38 34.15
N VAL A 204 18.91 -2.64 33.12
CA VAL A 204 19.75 -2.50 31.91
C VAL A 204 20.53 -1.18 31.98
N PRO A 205 21.83 -1.18 31.65
CA PRO A 205 22.70 -0.01 31.78
C PRO A 205 22.54 1.01 30.63
N PHE A 206 21.29 1.37 30.26
CA PHE A 206 21.01 2.44 29.33
C PHE A 206 20.64 3.73 30.04
N PRO A 207 20.94 4.91 29.49
CA PRO A 207 20.62 6.19 30.12
C PRO A 207 19.10 6.29 30.38
N LYS A 208 18.68 6.79 31.54
CA LYS A 208 17.32 6.93 32.06
C LYS A 208 16.35 7.78 31.20
N ALA A 209 16.53 7.89 29.91
CA ALA A 209 15.92 8.93 29.11
C ALA A 209 15.23 8.46 27.82
N MET A 210 14.79 7.21 27.68
CA MET A 210 14.18 6.76 26.41
C MET A 210 13.10 5.68 26.62
N HIS A 211 12.04 5.99 27.36
CA HIS A 211 10.80 5.22 27.32
C HIS A 211 9.80 5.80 26.31
N GLY A 212 10.25 6.39 25.23
CA GLY A 212 9.48 7.24 24.33
C GLY A 212 8.46 6.57 23.43
N ALA A 213 8.14 5.30 23.65
CA ALA A 213 7.16 4.57 22.86
C ALA A 213 6.22 3.78 23.78
N SER A 214 4.91 4.01 23.68
CA SER A 214 3.91 3.38 24.53
C SER A 214 2.59 3.15 23.79
N GLY A 215 2.04 1.93 23.87
CA GLY A 215 0.66 1.61 23.50
C GLY A 215 -0.19 1.50 24.77
N LEU A 216 -1.21 2.32 24.89
CA LEU A 216 -2.10 2.34 26.05
C LEU A 216 -3.48 1.80 25.69
N GLU A 217 -4.06 1.04 26.62
CA GLU A 217 -5.45 0.62 26.58
C GLU A 217 -6.03 0.57 27.99
N PHE A 218 -7.24 1.10 28.16
CA PHE A 218 -8.05 0.92 29.36
C PHE A 218 -9.15 -0.09 29.10
N PHE A 219 -9.21 -1.15 29.92
CA PHE A 219 -10.17 -2.23 29.79
C PHE A 219 -10.49 -2.83 31.18
N ASP A 220 -11.74 -3.22 31.44
CA ASP A 220 -12.16 -3.92 32.68
C ASP A 220 -11.85 -5.41 32.57
N ALA A 221 -10.62 -5.77 32.94
CA ALA A 221 -10.06 -7.12 32.71
C ALA A 221 -10.65 -8.21 33.61
N ASP A 222 -11.29 -7.86 34.71
CA ASP A 222 -11.89 -8.80 35.65
C ASP A 222 -13.40 -8.61 35.87
N SER A 223 -14.04 -7.80 35.04
CA SER A 223 -15.47 -7.49 35.07
C SER A 223 -15.94 -6.97 36.44
N ASN A 224 -15.10 -6.22 37.11
CA ASN A 224 -15.44 -5.59 38.39
C ASN A 224 -16.09 -4.22 38.23
N GLY A 225 -16.16 -3.72 37.01
CA GLY A 225 -16.79 -2.47 36.62
C GLY A 225 -15.89 -1.25 36.75
N VAL A 226 -14.58 -1.39 36.94
CA VAL A 226 -13.57 -0.32 36.86
C VAL A 226 -12.52 -0.66 35.81
N LEU A 227 -12.03 0.37 35.11
CA LEU A 227 -11.07 0.18 34.03
C LEU A 227 -9.67 -0.01 34.56
N ASP A 228 -9.01 -1.08 34.14
CA ASP A 228 -7.59 -1.35 34.33
C ASP A 228 -6.77 -0.76 33.19
N LEU A 229 -5.44 -0.65 33.36
CA LEU A 229 -4.54 -0.15 32.32
C LEU A 229 -3.62 -1.27 31.81
N PHE A 230 -3.62 -1.47 30.49
CA PHE A 230 -2.64 -2.25 29.77
C PHE A 230 -1.67 -1.33 29.04
N TRP A 231 -0.39 -1.61 29.17
CA TRP A 231 0.65 -0.73 28.65
C TRP A 231 1.77 -1.52 27.97
N GLY A 232 1.92 -1.33 26.65
CA GLY A 232 3.10 -1.78 25.92
C GLY A 232 4.16 -0.70 25.90
N ASP A 233 5.27 -0.95 26.57
CA ASP A 233 6.42 -0.04 26.65
C ASP A 233 7.51 -0.43 25.66
N TYR A 234 8.35 0.54 25.27
CA TYR A 234 9.46 0.32 24.32
C TYR A 234 10.43 -0.80 24.77
N PHE A 235 10.68 -0.94 26.05
CA PHE A 235 11.63 -1.90 26.62
C PHE A 235 10.99 -3.14 27.24
N ASN A 236 9.66 -3.25 27.22
CA ASN A 236 8.97 -4.44 27.73
C ASN A 236 8.60 -5.37 26.57
N GLN A 237 9.09 -6.61 26.65
CA GLN A 237 8.81 -7.65 25.67
C GLN A 237 7.33 -8.10 25.65
N SER A 238 6.58 -7.80 26.72
CA SER A 238 5.17 -8.14 26.86
C SER A 238 4.35 -6.88 27.20
N LEU A 239 3.30 -7.00 28.00
CA LEU A 239 2.51 -5.88 28.49
C LEU A 239 2.69 -5.72 30.00
N TYR A 240 2.70 -4.46 30.47
CA TYR A 240 2.41 -4.17 31.87
C TYR A 240 0.91 -4.19 32.07
N TYR A 241 0.46 -4.92 33.07
CA TYR A 241 -0.91 -4.90 33.56
C TYR A 241 -0.98 -4.17 34.90
N LEU A 242 -1.64 -3.02 34.90
CA LEU A 242 -1.86 -2.20 36.09
C LEU A 242 -3.33 -2.30 36.48
N LYS A 243 -3.61 -3.04 37.54
CA LYS A 243 -4.96 -3.23 38.05
C LYS A 243 -5.45 -1.98 38.77
N ASN A 244 -6.69 -1.58 38.49
CA ASN A 244 -7.36 -0.52 39.23
C ASN A 244 -7.99 -1.08 40.53
N ILE A 245 -7.39 -0.79 41.65
CA ILE A 245 -7.89 -1.17 42.99
C ILE A 245 -8.69 -0.06 43.66
N GLY A 246 -8.98 1.02 42.93
CA GLY A 246 -9.78 2.14 43.38
C GLY A 246 -11.28 1.94 43.16
N THR A 247 -11.94 3.01 42.79
CA THR A 247 -13.37 3.01 42.46
C THR A 247 -13.58 3.64 41.08
N LYS A 248 -14.81 3.54 40.55
CA LYS A 248 -15.19 4.17 39.27
C LYS A 248 -14.90 5.68 39.22
N GLN A 249 -14.99 6.39 40.35
CA GLN A 249 -14.78 7.85 40.46
C GLN A 249 -13.34 8.22 40.85
N ASN A 250 -12.56 7.26 41.34
CA ASN A 250 -11.21 7.53 41.82
C ASN A 250 -10.32 6.32 41.49
N ALA A 251 -9.74 6.34 40.35
CA ALA A 251 -8.84 5.26 39.90
C ALA A 251 -7.56 5.24 40.75
N LEU A 252 -7.16 4.03 41.16
CA LEU A 252 -5.89 3.76 41.84
C LEU A 252 -5.22 2.58 41.18
N LEU A 253 -4.34 2.87 40.25
CA LEU A 253 -3.65 1.84 39.44
C LEU A 253 -2.45 1.26 40.19
N THR A 254 -2.33 -0.04 40.20
CA THR A 254 -1.23 -0.77 40.83
C THR A 254 -0.69 -1.81 39.87
N LEU A 255 0.62 -1.76 39.59
CA LEU A 255 1.28 -2.77 38.75
C LEU A 255 1.18 -4.16 39.42
N VAL A 256 0.52 -5.09 38.74
CA VAL A 256 0.34 -6.47 39.22
C VAL A 256 1.06 -7.49 38.36
N ASP A 257 1.31 -7.15 37.09
CA ASP A 257 2.01 -8.01 36.15
C ASP A 257 2.85 -7.19 35.16
N SER A 258 4.03 -7.69 34.83
CA SER A 258 4.94 -7.09 33.84
C SER A 258 5.15 -7.97 32.62
N THR A 259 4.48 -9.11 32.54
CA THR A 259 4.63 -10.14 31.49
C THR A 259 3.29 -10.65 30.96
N TYR A 260 2.26 -9.82 31.10
CA TYR A 260 0.90 -10.16 30.69
C TYR A 260 0.77 -10.42 29.17
N PRO A 261 -0.01 -11.47 28.76
CA PRO A 261 -0.67 -12.48 29.60
C PRO A 261 0.33 -13.56 30.06
N ASN A 262 0.30 -13.95 31.34
CA ASN A 262 1.27 -14.87 31.94
C ASN A 262 1.26 -16.28 31.32
N GLU A 263 0.10 -16.76 30.95
CA GLU A 263 -0.10 -18.08 30.34
C GLU A 263 0.40 -18.18 28.90
N ALA A 264 0.54 -17.04 28.22
CA ALA A 264 1.00 -16.96 26.84
C ALA A 264 1.80 -15.68 26.62
N VAL A 265 2.94 -15.56 27.32
CA VAL A 265 3.78 -14.35 27.33
C VAL A 265 4.12 -13.89 25.92
N ILE A 266 3.85 -12.62 25.64
CA ILE A 266 4.22 -11.97 24.37
C ILE A 266 5.74 -11.92 24.28
N GLN A 267 6.27 -12.32 23.13
CA GLN A 267 7.71 -12.28 22.85
C GLN A 267 7.95 -11.27 21.70
N SER A 268 8.29 -10.05 22.05
CA SER A 268 8.69 -9.01 21.10
C SER A 268 9.98 -8.36 21.60
N TYR A 269 10.51 -7.39 20.85
CA TYR A 269 11.59 -6.53 21.37
C TYR A 269 11.05 -5.29 22.10
N GLY A 270 9.72 -5.12 22.15
CA GLY A 270 9.04 -4.06 22.86
C GLY A 270 8.03 -3.30 22.00
N PHE A 271 7.40 -2.29 22.59
CA PHE A 271 6.37 -1.45 22.00
C PHE A 271 5.21 -2.27 21.42
N ASN A 272 4.52 -2.94 22.30
CA ASN A 272 3.30 -3.68 21.98
C ASN A 272 2.08 -2.75 22.09
N VAL A 273 1.13 -2.94 21.19
CA VAL A 273 -0.14 -2.20 21.12
C VAL A 273 -1.25 -3.16 21.46
N PRO A 274 -1.84 -3.11 22.66
CA PRO A 274 -2.93 -4.02 23.03
C PRO A 274 -4.29 -3.48 22.59
N GLN A 275 -5.22 -4.42 22.35
CA GLN A 275 -6.65 -4.17 22.36
C GLN A 275 -7.42 -5.41 22.79
N HIS A 276 -8.34 -5.26 23.76
CA HIS A 276 -9.28 -6.29 24.14
C HIS A 276 -10.60 -6.07 23.39
N ALA A 277 -11.11 -7.12 22.74
CA ALA A 277 -12.40 -7.13 22.05
C ALA A 277 -12.87 -8.58 21.83
N ASP A 278 -14.16 -8.80 21.69
CA ASP A 278 -14.71 -10.10 21.29
C ASP A 278 -14.54 -10.26 19.78
N ILE A 279 -13.39 -10.82 19.35
CA ILE A 279 -12.99 -10.91 17.94
C ILE A 279 -13.67 -12.09 17.25
N ASP A 280 -13.91 -13.18 17.96
CA ASP A 280 -14.51 -14.41 17.41
C ASP A 280 -16.00 -14.55 17.70
N GLY A 281 -16.66 -13.55 18.29
CA GLY A 281 -18.08 -13.50 18.56
C GLY A 281 -18.55 -14.49 19.63
N ASN A 282 -17.63 -14.96 20.50
CA ASN A 282 -17.97 -15.98 21.51
C ASN A 282 -18.52 -15.38 22.83
N GLY A 283 -18.57 -14.07 22.97
CA GLY A 283 -19.03 -13.32 24.14
C GLY A 283 -17.95 -13.10 25.20
N THR A 284 -16.70 -13.47 24.93
CA THR A 284 -15.56 -13.17 25.80
C THR A 284 -14.56 -12.26 25.08
N ALA A 285 -14.03 -11.26 25.78
CA ALA A 285 -13.03 -10.39 25.20
C ALA A 285 -11.70 -11.14 25.01
N ASP A 286 -11.24 -11.19 23.76
CA ASP A 286 -9.95 -11.68 23.34
C ASP A 286 -8.89 -10.58 23.48
N LEU A 287 -7.61 -10.92 23.30
CA LEU A 287 -6.53 -9.94 23.28
C LEU A 287 -5.83 -9.94 21.91
N MET A 288 -5.86 -8.78 21.27
CA MET A 288 -5.06 -8.49 20.09
C MET A 288 -3.82 -7.70 20.45
N VAL A 289 -2.69 -8.02 19.82
CA VAL A 289 -1.43 -7.33 20.06
C VAL A 289 -0.71 -7.04 18.76
N GLY A 290 -0.58 -5.75 18.43
CA GLY A 290 0.34 -5.27 17.40
C GLY A 290 1.74 -5.08 18.01
N SER A 291 2.78 -5.67 17.44
CA SER A 291 4.16 -5.48 17.90
C SER A 291 4.92 -4.60 16.93
N ILE A 292 5.30 -3.39 17.35
CA ILE A 292 6.07 -2.46 16.53
C ILE A 292 7.52 -2.94 16.33
N PHE A 293 8.07 -3.68 17.31
CA PHE A 293 9.36 -4.33 17.23
C PHE A 293 9.22 -5.84 17.47
N PRO A 294 8.77 -6.61 16.46
CA PRO A 294 8.61 -8.05 16.59
C PRO A 294 9.97 -8.76 16.64
N THR A 295 9.98 -10.03 17.07
CA THR A 295 11.19 -10.86 17.05
C THR A 295 11.51 -11.42 15.66
N THR A 296 10.53 -11.42 14.77
CA THR A 296 10.66 -11.76 13.34
C THR A 296 9.94 -10.70 12.52
N GLU A 297 10.32 -10.51 11.27
CA GLU A 297 9.78 -9.43 10.43
C GLU A 297 8.28 -9.57 10.11
N TYR A 298 7.67 -10.74 10.33
CA TYR A 298 6.28 -11.05 9.99
C TYR A 298 5.42 -11.52 11.17
N ASP A 299 5.97 -11.70 12.39
CA ASP A 299 5.23 -12.12 13.59
C ASP A 299 4.81 -10.90 14.41
N ASN A 300 4.08 -9.97 13.81
CA ASN A 300 3.86 -8.64 14.39
C ASN A 300 2.40 -8.32 14.73
N PHE A 301 1.44 -9.20 14.37
CA PHE A 301 0.02 -8.98 14.63
C PHE A 301 -0.62 -10.23 15.24
N SER A 302 -0.57 -10.33 16.57
CA SER A 302 -0.91 -11.54 17.34
C SER A 302 -2.33 -11.54 17.84
N PHE A 303 -2.99 -12.69 17.73
CA PHE A 303 -4.31 -12.97 18.28
C PHE A 303 -4.24 -13.99 19.41
N TYR A 304 -4.68 -13.60 20.58
CA TYR A 304 -4.80 -14.42 21.78
C TYR A 304 -6.27 -14.59 22.13
N ARG A 305 -6.79 -15.79 21.89
CA ARG A 305 -8.17 -16.13 22.21
C ARG A 305 -8.37 -16.30 23.70
N ASN A 306 -9.41 -15.70 24.27
CA ASN A 306 -9.83 -15.92 25.63
C ASN A 306 -10.69 -17.21 25.72
N VAL A 307 -10.13 -18.27 26.27
CA VAL A 307 -10.85 -19.55 26.52
C VAL A 307 -11.37 -19.64 27.96
N GLY A 308 -11.21 -18.58 28.74
CA GLY A 308 -11.74 -18.41 30.08
C GLY A 308 -13.10 -17.71 30.09
N THR A 309 -13.25 -16.72 30.97
CA THR A 309 -14.43 -15.83 31.04
C THR A 309 -13.96 -14.38 31.15
N ASN A 310 -14.84 -13.41 30.91
CA ASN A 310 -14.49 -11.99 31.10
C ASN A 310 -14.03 -11.64 32.52
N ALA A 311 -14.57 -12.35 33.55
CA ALA A 311 -14.17 -12.14 34.95
C ALA A 311 -12.88 -12.90 35.34
N ALA A 312 -12.45 -13.89 34.57
CA ALA A 312 -11.25 -14.69 34.77
C ALA A 312 -10.70 -15.12 33.41
N PRO A 313 -10.08 -14.20 32.66
CA PRO A 313 -9.58 -14.48 31.32
C PRO A 313 -8.43 -15.51 31.36
N PHE A 314 -8.38 -16.34 30.34
CA PHE A 314 -7.28 -17.27 30.10
C PHE A 314 -6.96 -17.25 28.60
N TYR A 315 -5.84 -16.64 28.25
CA TYR A 315 -5.47 -16.38 26.86
C TYR A 315 -4.63 -17.49 26.26
N VAL A 316 -4.99 -17.90 25.05
CA VAL A 316 -4.24 -18.90 24.26
C VAL A 316 -3.88 -18.28 22.92
N LEU A 317 -2.58 -18.18 22.63
CA LEU A 317 -2.09 -17.69 21.34
C LEU A 317 -2.62 -18.57 20.21
N GLN A 318 -3.35 -17.97 19.27
CA GLN A 318 -3.86 -18.63 18.08
C GLN A 318 -2.93 -18.42 16.89
N THR A 319 -2.48 -17.18 16.67
CA THR A 319 -1.59 -16.81 15.58
C THR A 319 -0.81 -15.54 15.93
N LYS A 320 0.35 -15.38 15.32
CA LYS A 320 1.14 -14.12 15.34
C LYS A 320 1.01 -13.33 14.04
N ASN A 321 0.31 -13.89 13.07
CA ASN A 321 -0.03 -13.24 11.81
C ASN A 321 -1.54 -13.33 11.62
N PHE A 322 -2.28 -12.39 12.22
CA PHE A 322 -3.75 -12.41 12.27
C PHE A 322 -4.37 -12.17 10.90
N ILE A 323 -3.78 -11.30 10.08
CA ILE A 323 -4.18 -11.13 8.68
C ILE A 323 -3.36 -12.11 7.83
N PRO A 324 -3.94 -13.21 7.32
CA PRO A 324 -3.22 -14.20 6.53
C PRO A 324 -2.88 -13.62 5.15
N MET A 325 -1.67 -13.07 5.02
CA MET A 325 -1.15 -12.53 3.77
C MET A 325 0.17 -13.20 3.40
N ILE A 326 0.56 -13.08 2.13
CA ILE A 326 1.91 -13.41 1.71
C ILE A 326 2.81 -12.28 2.18
N ASP A 327 3.65 -12.57 3.15
CA ASP A 327 4.60 -11.63 3.73
C ASP A 327 5.97 -12.31 3.91
N ALA A 328 6.96 -11.78 3.23
CA ALA A 328 8.34 -12.28 3.29
C ALA A 328 9.18 -11.52 4.34
N GLY A 329 8.58 -10.59 5.06
CA GLY A 329 9.21 -9.76 6.09
C GLY A 329 9.66 -8.41 5.55
N SER A 330 10.53 -8.35 4.56
CA SER A 330 10.87 -7.10 3.89
C SER A 330 11.44 -7.35 2.50
N ARG A 331 11.27 -6.37 1.61
CA ARG A 331 11.78 -6.36 0.23
C ARG A 331 11.38 -7.62 -0.55
N SER A 332 10.07 -7.88 -0.69
CA SER A 332 9.59 -9.01 -1.46
C SER A 332 9.91 -8.86 -2.96
N ASN A 333 10.30 -9.97 -3.57
CA ASN A 333 10.43 -10.13 -5.01
C ASN A 333 9.80 -11.46 -5.38
N ALA A 334 8.81 -11.47 -6.25
CA ALA A 334 8.08 -12.68 -6.62
C ALA A 334 8.47 -13.18 -8.01
N ALA A 335 8.49 -14.51 -8.16
CA ALA A 335 8.48 -15.18 -9.45
C ALA A 335 7.28 -16.15 -9.48
N ALA A 336 6.50 -16.11 -10.56
CA ALA A 336 5.37 -16.99 -10.79
C ALA A 336 5.75 -18.07 -11.82
N ALA A 337 5.59 -19.34 -11.48
CA ALA A 337 5.83 -20.49 -12.34
C ALA A 337 5.12 -21.73 -11.78
N ASP A 338 4.84 -22.72 -12.62
CA ASP A 338 4.35 -24.05 -12.21
C ASP A 338 5.52 -24.82 -11.56
N LEU A 339 5.72 -24.62 -10.23
CA LEU A 339 6.88 -25.12 -9.52
C LEU A 339 6.73 -26.58 -9.10
N ASP A 340 5.51 -27.07 -8.95
CA ASP A 340 5.23 -28.43 -8.52
C ASP A 340 4.77 -29.37 -9.66
N GLY A 341 4.42 -28.81 -10.82
CA GLY A 341 4.11 -29.56 -12.04
C GLY A 341 2.64 -29.96 -12.15
N ASP A 342 1.73 -29.28 -11.45
CA ASP A 342 0.30 -29.57 -11.47
C ASP A 342 -0.48 -28.79 -12.56
N GLY A 343 0.16 -27.79 -13.17
CA GLY A 343 -0.33 -27.04 -14.32
C GLY A 343 -0.90 -25.66 -14.00
N ASP A 344 -0.82 -25.22 -12.76
CA ASP A 344 -1.11 -23.83 -12.39
C ASP A 344 0.14 -23.08 -11.85
N PHE A 345 0.03 -21.76 -11.68
CA PHE A 345 1.19 -20.98 -11.24
C PHE A 345 1.29 -20.91 -9.72
N ASP A 346 2.47 -21.31 -9.21
CA ASP A 346 2.91 -21.10 -7.85
C ASP A 346 3.73 -19.81 -7.72
N LEU A 347 4.04 -19.41 -6.48
CA LEU A 347 4.89 -18.26 -6.20
C LEU A 347 6.14 -18.65 -5.41
N ALA A 348 7.30 -18.23 -5.92
CA ALA A 348 8.54 -18.14 -5.17
C ALA A 348 8.74 -16.68 -4.75
N VAL A 349 8.81 -16.40 -3.44
CA VAL A 349 8.92 -15.03 -2.91
C VAL A 349 10.23 -14.88 -2.16
N GLY A 350 11.14 -14.10 -2.70
CA GLY A 350 12.40 -13.73 -2.07
C GLY A 350 12.27 -12.56 -1.11
N SER A 351 13.18 -12.44 -0.15
CA SER A 351 13.17 -11.42 0.90
C SER A 351 14.52 -10.74 1.12
N ALA A 352 14.52 -9.64 1.88
CA ALA A 352 15.74 -8.96 2.30
C ALA A 352 16.71 -9.84 3.11
N LEU A 353 16.20 -10.82 3.86
CA LEU A 353 17.03 -11.75 4.63
C LEU A 353 17.65 -12.88 3.80
N GLY A 354 17.46 -12.87 2.48
CA GLY A 354 17.96 -13.93 1.60
C GLY A 354 17.18 -15.25 1.69
N LYS A 355 15.98 -15.21 2.26
CA LYS A 355 15.06 -16.34 2.31
C LYS A 355 14.12 -16.32 1.10
N ILE A 356 13.87 -17.48 0.52
CA ILE A 356 12.83 -17.68 -0.47
C ILE A 356 11.73 -18.54 0.17
N GLN A 357 10.51 -18.01 0.16
CA GLN A 357 9.30 -18.72 0.57
C GLN A 357 8.60 -19.25 -0.67
N PHE A 358 8.08 -20.47 -0.59
CA PHE A 358 7.26 -21.05 -1.65
C PHE A 358 5.81 -21.07 -1.22
N HIS A 359 4.94 -20.63 -2.09
CA HIS A 359 3.50 -20.61 -1.92
C HIS A 359 2.87 -21.39 -3.06
N ASP A 360 2.36 -22.54 -2.72
CA ASP A 360 1.67 -23.47 -3.58
C ASP A 360 0.25 -22.98 -3.87
N ASN A 361 -0.15 -22.98 -5.13
CA ASN A 361 -1.51 -22.67 -5.53
C ASN A 361 -2.39 -23.91 -5.41
N THR A 362 -3.10 -24.03 -4.32
CA THR A 362 -4.05 -25.14 -4.07
C THR A 362 -5.46 -24.83 -4.57
N GLY A 363 -5.64 -23.73 -5.27
CA GLY A 363 -6.90 -23.29 -5.85
C GLY A 363 -7.18 -23.96 -7.20
N THR A 364 -7.42 -23.15 -8.20
CA THR A 364 -7.54 -23.57 -9.61
C THR A 364 -6.86 -22.53 -10.49
N VAL A 365 -6.50 -22.88 -11.71
CA VAL A 365 -5.89 -21.94 -12.68
C VAL A 365 -6.69 -20.64 -12.89
N SER A 366 -8.00 -20.63 -12.64
CA SER A 366 -8.85 -19.43 -12.78
C SER A 366 -9.27 -18.79 -11.47
N ALA A 367 -8.94 -19.41 -10.34
CA ALA A 367 -9.23 -18.89 -8.99
C ALA A 367 -8.10 -19.36 -8.04
N PRO A 368 -6.92 -18.72 -8.12
CA PRO A 368 -5.76 -19.13 -7.33
C PRO A 368 -5.97 -18.92 -5.84
N SER A 369 -5.40 -19.81 -5.03
CA SER A 369 -5.42 -19.74 -3.57
C SER A 369 -4.09 -20.25 -3.01
N PHE A 370 -3.24 -19.35 -2.56
CA PHE A 370 -1.88 -19.65 -2.19
C PHE A 370 -1.75 -20.11 -0.75
N HIS A 371 -0.97 -21.19 -0.55
CA HIS A 371 -0.63 -21.73 0.76
C HIS A 371 0.89 -21.84 0.90
N ALA A 372 1.43 -21.29 1.97
CA ALA A 372 2.86 -21.40 2.24
C ALA A 372 3.28 -22.85 2.46
N GLN A 373 4.40 -23.24 1.84
CA GLN A 373 5.08 -24.52 2.12
C GLN A 373 6.34 -24.28 3.00
N PRO A 374 6.21 -24.12 4.33
CA PRO A 374 7.30 -23.69 5.22
C PRO A 374 8.51 -24.63 5.20
N GLN A 375 8.31 -25.95 4.99
CA GLN A 375 9.37 -26.95 4.92
C GLN A 375 10.19 -26.90 3.64
N SER A 376 9.69 -26.20 2.62
CA SER A 376 10.36 -26.09 1.30
C SER A 376 11.13 -24.80 1.12
N SER A 377 11.18 -23.92 2.12
CA SER A 377 11.87 -22.61 2.00
C SER A 377 13.38 -22.79 1.77
N LEU A 378 13.93 -21.96 0.87
CA LEU A 378 15.37 -21.83 0.67
C LEU A 378 15.94 -20.67 1.51
N LEU A 379 17.11 -20.86 2.11
CA LEU A 379 17.87 -19.83 2.77
C LEU A 379 19.25 -19.72 2.10
N LEU A 380 19.58 -18.55 1.58
CA LEU A 380 20.91 -18.27 1.08
C LEU A 380 21.85 -18.04 2.28
N GLU A 381 22.66 -19.03 2.62
CA GLU A 381 23.61 -18.93 3.75
C GLU A 381 24.52 -17.70 3.60
N ASN A 382 24.61 -16.88 4.67
CA ASN A 382 25.44 -15.69 4.77
C ASN A 382 25.16 -14.61 3.70
N ASN A 383 23.96 -14.59 3.10
CA ASN A 383 23.57 -13.61 2.11
C ASN A 383 22.24 -12.95 2.49
N PHE A 384 22.15 -11.68 2.12
CA PHE A 384 20.95 -10.87 2.22
C PHE A 384 20.42 -10.60 0.83
N TYR A 385 19.14 -10.21 0.74
CA TYR A 385 18.48 -9.85 -0.49
C TYR A 385 18.38 -11.04 -1.48
N ALA A 386 17.18 -11.52 -1.71
CA ALA A 386 16.91 -12.58 -2.68
C ALA A 386 15.97 -12.03 -3.75
N ALA A 387 16.50 -11.70 -4.93
CA ALA A 387 15.71 -11.40 -6.11
C ALA A 387 15.60 -12.66 -6.95
N VAL A 388 14.39 -13.20 -7.11
CA VAL A 388 14.15 -14.51 -7.73
C VAL A 388 13.53 -14.36 -9.11
N THR A 389 13.95 -15.20 -10.05
CA THR A 389 13.31 -15.39 -11.36
C THR A 389 13.29 -16.87 -11.70
N ALA A 390 12.28 -17.32 -12.46
CA ALA A 390 12.08 -18.72 -12.81
C ALA A 390 12.19 -18.96 -14.32
N GLY A 391 12.73 -20.12 -14.73
CA GLY A 391 12.81 -20.57 -16.10
C GLY A 391 13.53 -21.91 -16.22
N ASP A 392 13.31 -22.66 -17.28
CA ASP A 392 13.94 -23.96 -17.51
C ASP A 392 15.41 -23.79 -17.92
N LEU A 393 16.31 -23.80 -16.94
CA LEU A 393 17.76 -23.63 -17.13
C LEU A 393 18.45 -24.94 -17.52
N THR A 394 17.88 -26.08 -17.10
CA THR A 394 18.46 -27.40 -17.29
C THR A 394 17.97 -28.08 -18.58
N GLY A 395 16.87 -27.61 -19.15
CA GLY A 395 16.25 -28.18 -20.36
C GLY A 395 15.44 -29.44 -20.05
N ASP A 396 15.00 -29.62 -18.80
CA ASP A 396 14.21 -30.78 -18.38
C ASP A 396 12.69 -30.52 -18.37
N GLY A 397 12.28 -29.29 -18.69
CA GLY A 397 10.90 -28.86 -18.78
C GLY A 397 10.31 -28.38 -17.46
N LYS A 398 11.10 -28.34 -16.38
CA LYS A 398 10.69 -27.78 -15.08
C LYS A 398 11.26 -26.38 -14.91
N PRO A 399 10.52 -25.45 -14.31
CA PRO A 399 11.07 -24.14 -14.00
C PRO A 399 12.10 -24.23 -12.86
N ASP A 400 13.36 -23.90 -13.19
CA ASP A 400 14.46 -23.70 -12.27
C ASP A 400 14.49 -22.26 -11.75
N LEU A 401 15.32 -21.95 -10.76
CA LEU A 401 15.44 -20.60 -10.21
C LEU A 401 16.83 -20.00 -10.45
N LEU A 402 16.88 -18.74 -10.86
CA LEU A 402 18.04 -17.87 -10.66
C LEU A 402 17.74 -16.89 -9.51
N ILE A 403 18.68 -16.78 -8.59
CA ILE A 403 18.54 -15.93 -7.41
C ILE A 403 19.73 -14.99 -7.36
N GLY A 404 19.43 -13.69 -7.49
CA GLY A 404 20.37 -12.62 -7.23
C GLY A 404 20.40 -12.26 -5.73
N ASN A 405 21.47 -11.62 -5.28
CA ASN A 405 21.62 -11.31 -3.86
C ASN A 405 22.45 -10.04 -3.61
N TYR A 406 22.63 -9.71 -2.33
CA TYR A 406 23.34 -8.51 -1.88
C TYR A 406 24.78 -8.44 -2.35
N ASP A 407 25.49 -9.59 -2.46
CA ASP A 407 26.90 -9.63 -2.90
C ASP A 407 27.07 -9.45 -4.42
N GLY A 408 25.99 -9.22 -5.17
CA GLY A 408 25.99 -8.99 -6.62
C GLY A 408 26.05 -10.26 -7.46
N ARG A 409 26.14 -11.41 -6.83
CA ARG A 409 26.21 -12.70 -7.52
C ARG A 409 24.87 -13.29 -7.81
N ILE A 410 24.80 -14.15 -8.81
CA ILE A 410 23.59 -14.88 -9.20
C ILE A 410 23.84 -16.37 -9.01
N ARG A 411 22.94 -17.04 -8.28
CA ARG A 411 23.00 -18.49 -8.03
C ARG A 411 21.85 -19.20 -8.71
N ALA A 412 22.14 -20.38 -9.23
CA ALA A 412 21.17 -21.23 -9.92
C ALA A 412 20.76 -22.41 -9.04
N PHE A 413 19.48 -22.74 -9.08
CA PHE A 413 18.88 -23.87 -8.36
C PHE A 413 17.99 -24.66 -9.31
N ALA A 414 18.31 -25.94 -9.50
CA ALA A 414 17.48 -26.84 -10.28
C ALA A 414 16.26 -27.28 -9.50
N ASN A 415 15.12 -27.36 -10.18
CA ASN A 415 13.88 -27.86 -9.61
C ASN A 415 13.96 -29.38 -9.41
N THR A 416 13.88 -29.82 -8.15
CA THR A 416 13.91 -31.23 -7.76
C THR A 416 12.57 -31.69 -7.18
N THR A 417 11.52 -30.94 -7.43
CA THR A 417 10.17 -31.20 -6.95
C THR A 417 9.67 -32.60 -7.32
N THR A 418 9.12 -33.27 -6.33
CA THR A 418 8.50 -34.59 -6.46
C THR A 418 7.25 -34.67 -5.59
N ASP A 419 6.22 -35.33 -6.10
CA ASP A 419 4.97 -35.58 -5.36
C ASP A 419 4.29 -34.28 -4.82
N GLY A 420 4.36 -33.16 -5.57
CA GLY A 420 3.76 -31.88 -5.19
C GLY A 420 4.51 -31.12 -4.07
N VAL A 421 5.68 -31.62 -3.63
CA VAL A 421 6.49 -30.94 -2.61
C VAL A 421 7.58 -30.15 -3.32
N ILE A 422 7.41 -28.83 -3.35
CA ILE A 422 8.35 -27.90 -4.01
C ILE A 422 9.73 -28.04 -3.35
N SER A 423 10.74 -28.36 -4.14
CA SER A 423 12.12 -28.46 -3.68
C SER A 423 13.12 -28.08 -4.79
N PHE A 424 14.25 -27.50 -4.34
CA PHE A 424 15.31 -27.06 -5.24
C PHE A 424 16.68 -27.46 -4.72
N ALA A 425 17.60 -27.75 -5.65
CA ALA A 425 19.00 -28.03 -5.33
C ALA A 425 19.92 -27.06 -6.06
N GLN A 426 20.88 -26.47 -5.34
CA GLN A 426 21.85 -25.57 -5.95
C GLN A 426 22.70 -26.33 -6.99
N ILE A 427 22.86 -25.71 -8.15
CA ILE A 427 23.69 -26.21 -9.25
C ILE A 427 24.79 -25.22 -9.60
N THR A 428 25.90 -25.72 -10.19
CA THR A 428 26.92 -24.86 -10.79
C THR A 428 26.41 -24.32 -12.12
N TYR A 429 26.42 -23.00 -12.29
CA TYR A 429 25.94 -22.35 -13.49
C TYR A 429 26.94 -21.29 -13.97
N PRO A 430 27.09 -20.97 -15.26
CA PRO A 430 28.10 -20.05 -15.76
C PRO A 430 28.04 -18.60 -15.26
N LEU A 431 27.09 -18.30 -14.39
CA LEU A 431 26.92 -17.00 -13.71
C LEU A 431 27.59 -16.92 -12.34
N ASP A 432 28.15 -18.02 -11.81
CA ASP A 432 28.76 -18.07 -10.47
C ASP A 432 29.91 -17.05 -10.28
N GLN A 433 30.57 -16.64 -11.37
CA GLN A 433 31.66 -15.65 -11.36
C GLN A 433 31.19 -14.24 -11.83
N TYR A 434 29.93 -14.09 -12.26
CA TYR A 434 29.39 -12.81 -12.65
C TYR A 434 29.09 -11.98 -11.40
N ASP A 435 29.47 -10.70 -11.46
CA ASP A 435 29.26 -9.74 -10.37
C ASP A 435 28.57 -8.50 -10.96
N ALA A 436 27.32 -8.28 -10.60
CA ALA A 436 26.51 -7.16 -11.04
C ALA A 436 26.69 -5.89 -10.15
N GLY A 437 27.57 -5.94 -9.18
CA GLY A 437 27.57 -4.99 -8.05
C GLY A 437 26.64 -5.48 -6.95
N GLN A 438 26.14 -4.57 -6.11
CA GLN A 438 25.23 -4.98 -5.02
C GLN A 438 23.79 -5.15 -5.50
N ASN A 439 23.02 -5.96 -4.77
CA ASN A 439 21.59 -6.22 -5.00
C ASN A 439 21.30 -6.66 -6.44
N SER A 440 22.00 -7.71 -6.92
CA SER A 440 21.70 -8.23 -8.25
C SER A 440 20.26 -8.73 -8.34
N ALA A 441 19.56 -8.35 -9.42
CA ALA A 441 18.19 -8.76 -9.70
C ALA A 441 18.11 -9.34 -11.11
N PRO A 442 18.19 -10.68 -11.26
CA PRO A 442 18.11 -11.35 -12.56
C PRO A 442 16.67 -11.42 -13.07
N CYS A 443 16.52 -11.35 -14.39
CA CYS A 443 15.28 -11.66 -15.10
C CYS A 443 15.60 -12.53 -16.31
N ILE A 444 15.11 -13.77 -16.32
CA ILE A 444 15.25 -14.72 -17.41
C ILE A 444 14.31 -14.31 -18.55
N VAL A 445 14.82 -14.23 -19.77
CA VAL A 445 14.05 -13.84 -20.95
C VAL A 445 14.69 -14.32 -22.25
N ASP A 446 13.93 -14.78 -23.22
CA ASP A 446 14.38 -14.92 -24.63
C ASP A 446 14.17 -13.55 -25.30
N ILE A 447 15.19 -12.66 -25.20
CA ILE A 447 15.04 -11.27 -25.63
C ILE A 447 14.97 -11.11 -27.15
N ASP A 448 15.50 -12.03 -27.92
CA ASP A 448 15.54 -11.93 -29.37
C ASP A 448 14.68 -12.97 -30.11
N GLY A 449 13.96 -13.83 -29.38
CA GLY A 449 13.00 -14.80 -29.93
C GLY A 449 13.68 -16.00 -30.59
N ASN A 450 14.92 -16.33 -30.21
CA ASN A 450 15.68 -17.42 -30.80
C ASN A 450 15.48 -18.78 -30.09
N GLY A 451 14.68 -18.81 -29.00
CA GLY A 451 14.42 -20.00 -28.19
C GLY A 451 15.50 -20.30 -27.15
N VAL A 452 16.49 -19.41 -27.00
CA VAL A 452 17.55 -19.51 -25.99
C VAL A 452 17.36 -18.41 -24.95
N LEU A 453 17.43 -18.77 -23.66
CA LEU A 453 17.21 -17.84 -22.55
C LEU A 453 18.42 -16.92 -22.36
N ASP A 454 18.19 -15.64 -22.53
CA ASP A 454 19.09 -14.54 -22.16
C ASP A 454 18.80 -14.09 -20.73
N LEU A 455 19.55 -13.11 -20.24
CA LEU A 455 19.39 -12.59 -18.88
C LEU A 455 19.50 -11.06 -18.83
N LEU A 456 18.48 -10.41 -18.30
CA LEU A 456 18.59 -9.04 -17.82
C LEU A 456 19.02 -9.06 -16.36
N VAL A 457 19.92 -8.17 -15.97
CA VAL A 457 20.39 -8.06 -14.59
C VAL A 457 20.34 -6.61 -14.15
N GLY A 458 19.51 -6.34 -13.15
CA GLY A 458 19.49 -5.07 -12.43
C GLY A 458 20.48 -5.06 -11.27
N SER A 459 20.79 -3.88 -10.76
CA SER A 459 21.72 -3.68 -9.65
C SER A 459 21.29 -2.53 -8.72
N SER A 460 21.95 -2.42 -7.57
CA SER A 460 21.68 -1.35 -6.61
C SER A 460 21.94 0.06 -7.17
N GLY A 461 22.77 0.18 -8.21
CA GLY A 461 23.02 1.45 -8.89
C GLY A 461 21.88 1.91 -9.81
N GLY A 462 20.83 1.09 -9.99
CA GLY A 462 19.69 1.40 -10.87
C GLY A 462 19.90 1.02 -12.34
N GLU A 463 21.09 0.53 -12.68
CA GLU A 463 21.41 0.14 -14.04
C GLU A 463 20.90 -1.29 -14.36
N VAL A 464 20.50 -1.51 -15.63
CA VAL A 464 20.14 -2.83 -16.16
C VAL A 464 21.10 -3.22 -17.27
N VAL A 465 21.67 -4.42 -17.19
CA VAL A 465 22.58 -5.01 -18.18
C VAL A 465 21.91 -6.21 -18.85
N LEU A 466 22.07 -6.35 -20.17
CA LEU A 466 21.69 -7.55 -20.91
C LEU A 466 22.91 -8.47 -21.07
N LEU A 467 22.77 -9.71 -20.60
CA LEU A 467 23.70 -10.81 -20.87
C LEU A 467 23.08 -11.73 -21.91
N LYS A 468 23.61 -11.69 -23.14
CA LYS A 468 23.18 -12.60 -24.20
C LYS A 468 23.79 -13.98 -24.06
N ASN A 469 22.96 -14.99 -24.27
CA ASN A 469 23.37 -16.38 -24.28
C ASN A 469 23.65 -16.84 -25.75
N SER A 470 24.90 -17.07 -26.05
CA SER A 470 25.32 -17.62 -27.34
C SER A 470 25.45 -19.16 -27.37
N GLY A 471 25.14 -19.82 -26.25
CA GLY A 471 25.13 -21.26 -26.08
C GLY A 471 23.75 -21.88 -26.29
N THR A 472 23.35 -22.76 -25.37
CA THR A 472 22.00 -23.34 -25.24
C THR A 472 21.52 -23.18 -23.81
N ASN A 473 20.23 -23.43 -23.54
CA ASN A 473 19.71 -23.35 -22.16
C ASN A 473 20.48 -24.27 -21.20
N ALA A 474 20.74 -25.52 -21.62
CA ALA A 474 21.49 -26.49 -20.81
C ALA A 474 23.02 -26.25 -20.77
N ALA A 475 23.57 -25.46 -21.66
CA ALA A 475 25.00 -25.11 -21.73
C ALA A 475 25.17 -23.65 -22.17
N PRO A 476 24.79 -22.69 -21.30
CA PRO A 476 24.79 -21.27 -21.65
C PRO A 476 26.18 -20.66 -21.70
N VAL A 477 26.35 -19.68 -22.60
CA VAL A 477 27.56 -18.87 -22.73
C VAL A 477 27.12 -17.39 -22.71
N PHE A 478 27.13 -16.79 -21.57
CA PHE A 478 26.70 -15.42 -21.37
C PHE A 478 27.78 -14.39 -21.71
N THR A 479 27.37 -13.35 -22.44
CA THR A 479 28.25 -12.21 -22.78
C THR A 479 27.43 -10.92 -22.68
N ALA A 480 27.98 -9.91 -22.00
CA ALA A 480 27.32 -8.59 -21.89
C ALA A 480 27.18 -7.95 -23.28
N ASP A 481 25.96 -7.51 -23.60
CA ASP A 481 25.66 -6.86 -24.88
C ASP A 481 25.96 -5.36 -24.81
N ALA A 482 27.10 -4.95 -25.39
CA ALA A 482 27.48 -3.54 -25.45
C ALA A 482 26.53 -2.66 -26.30
N GLY A 483 25.62 -3.28 -27.08
CA GLY A 483 24.60 -2.59 -27.89
C GLY A 483 23.28 -2.34 -27.16
N PHE A 484 23.12 -2.90 -25.97
CA PHE A 484 21.93 -2.72 -25.17
C PHE A 484 21.70 -1.26 -24.78
N SER A 485 20.42 -0.86 -24.61
CA SER A 485 20.09 0.49 -24.13
C SER A 485 20.72 0.77 -22.77
N VAL A 486 21.19 1.98 -22.57
CA VAL A 486 21.50 2.45 -21.21
C VAL A 486 20.18 2.71 -20.51
N ILE A 487 19.86 1.87 -19.54
CA ILE A 487 18.67 1.99 -18.69
C ILE A 487 19.18 2.21 -17.27
N ASP A 488 18.69 3.31 -16.67
CA ASP A 488 18.96 3.68 -15.29
C ASP A 488 17.64 4.17 -14.68
N VAL A 489 17.20 3.52 -13.60
CA VAL A 489 15.94 3.82 -12.90
C VAL A 489 16.16 4.41 -11.51
N GLY A 490 17.38 4.86 -11.22
CA GLY A 490 17.78 5.47 -9.95
C GLY A 490 18.50 4.46 -9.05
N ASN A 491 17.80 3.75 -8.18
CA ASN A 491 18.41 2.78 -7.26
C ASN A 491 17.63 1.46 -7.25
N ASP A 492 18.35 0.35 -7.03
CA ASP A 492 17.79 -1.01 -6.90
C ASP A 492 16.88 -1.39 -8.09
N ALA A 493 17.45 -1.46 -9.30
CA ALA A 493 16.71 -1.87 -10.49
C ALA A 493 16.28 -3.34 -10.39
N ILE A 494 14.97 -3.61 -10.56
CA ILE A 494 14.40 -4.96 -10.60
C ILE A 494 13.66 -5.11 -11.92
N PRO A 495 14.31 -5.70 -12.96
CA PRO A 495 13.72 -5.86 -14.28
C PRO A 495 12.77 -7.05 -14.37
N PHE A 496 11.72 -6.89 -15.16
CA PHE A 496 10.85 -7.94 -15.67
C PHE A 496 10.59 -7.72 -17.16
N ALA A 497 10.61 -8.77 -17.96
CA ALA A 497 10.41 -8.69 -19.39
C ALA A 497 9.27 -9.59 -19.87
N ALA A 498 8.33 -9.03 -20.61
CA ALA A 498 7.22 -9.74 -21.23
C ALA A 498 6.65 -8.92 -22.41
N ASP A 499 5.87 -9.57 -23.29
CA ASP A 499 4.93 -8.86 -24.15
C ASP A 499 3.73 -8.47 -23.29
N ILE A 500 3.68 -7.19 -22.85
CA ILE A 500 2.73 -6.70 -21.86
C ILE A 500 1.40 -6.32 -22.49
N ASP A 501 1.43 -5.84 -23.72
CA ASP A 501 0.24 -5.35 -24.44
C ASP A 501 -0.21 -6.29 -25.58
N ASN A 502 0.36 -7.50 -25.66
CA ASN A 502 0.05 -8.53 -26.63
C ASN A 502 0.24 -8.07 -28.10
N ASP A 503 1.21 -7.18 -28.34
CA ASP A 503 1.55 -6.71 -29.70
C ASP A 503 2.63 -7.55 -30.40
N GLY A 504 3.12 -8.59 -29.73
CA GLY A 504 4.17 -9.48 -30.20
C GLY A 504 5.58 -8.93 -30.01
N VAL A 505 5.74 -7.81 -29.31
CA VAL A 505 7.03 -7.17 -29.02
C VAL A 505 7.29 -7.22 -27.52
N MET A 506 8.53 -7.57 -27.14
CA MET A 506 8.94 -7.62 -25.74
C MET A 506 8.99 -6.21 -25.12
N ASP A 507 8.36 -6.02 -23.98
CA ASP A 507 8.44 -4.83 -23.14
C ASP A 507 9.28 -5.11 -21.89
N LEU A 508 9.70 -4.03 -21.18
CA LEU A 508 10.32 -4.14 -19.87
C LEU A 508 9.54 -3.33 -18.84
N LEU A 509 9.21 -3.96 -17.72
CA LEU A 509 8.87 -3.27 -16.47
C LEU A 509 10.08 -3.30 -15.56
N ILE A 510 10.43 -2.17 -14.96
CA ILE A 510 11.57 -2.11 -14.05
C ILE A 510 11.12 -1.38 -12.80
N GLY A 511 11.14 -2.10 -11.68
CA GLY A 511 10.91 -1.53 -10.37
C GLY A 511 12.17 -0.90 -9.80
N ASN A 512 12.01 -0.06 -8.78
CA ASN A 512 13.13 0.58 -8.10
C ASN A 512 12.89 0.74 -6.58
N SER A 513 13.86 1.28 -5.86
CA SER A 513 13.76 1.52 -4.41
C SER A 513 12.76 2.61 -4.02
N GLU A 514 12.35 3.49 -4.94
CA GLU A 514 11.38 4.55 -4.70
C GLU A 514 9.92 4.07 -4.87
N GLY A 515 9.73 2.81 -5.30
CA GLY A 515 8.41 2.22 -5.49
C GLY A 515 7.73 2.60 -6.80
N THR A 516 8.46 3.16 -7.74
CA THR A 516 7.95 3.43 -9.09
C THR A 516 8.22 2.24 -10.01
N VAL A 517 7.37 2.04 -11.00
CA VAL A 517 7.52 1.02 -12.04
C VAL A 517 7.70 1.70 -13.38
N PHE A 518 8.89 1.61 -13.94
CA PHE A 518 9.21 2.13 -15.26
C PHE A 518 8.73 1.16 -16.34
N HIS A 519 8.21 1.68 -17.44
CA HIS A 519 7.84 0.89 -18.60
C HIS A 519 8.67 1.33 -19.80
N TYR A 520 9.39 0.39 -20.38
CA TYR A 520 10.14 0.56 -21.62
C TYR A 520 9.59 -0.37 -22.67
N LYS A 521 9.45 0.13 -23.90
CA LYS A 521 9.04 -0.65 -25.06
C LYS A 521 10.21 -0.86 -26.00
N ARG A 522 10.34 -2.06 -26.55
CA ARG A 522 11.41 -2.38 -27.50
C ARG A 522 11.19 -1.60 -28.79
N SER A 523 12.27 -1.03 -29.33
CA SER A 523 12.25 -0.36 -30.62
C SER A 523 12.00 -1.39 -31.74
N PRO A 524 11.03 -1.17 -32.63
CA PRO A 524 10.72 -2.11 -33.71
C PRO A 524 11.86 -2.21 -34.76
N LEU A 525 12.85 -1.32 -34.70
CA LEU A 525 13.96 -1.28 -35.65
C LEU A 525 15.22 -2.01 -35.17
N THR A 526 15.32 -2.30 -33.86
CA THR A 526 16.52 -2.90 -33.25
C THR A 526 16.15 -3.77 -32.06
N THR A 527 16.67 -5.00 -32.01
CA THR A 527 16.33 -5.97 -30.93
C THR A 527 16.83 -5.60 -29.55
N ASN A 528 17.84 -4.71 -29.44
CA ASN A 528 18.53 -4.41 -28.19
C ASN A 528 18.28 -2.99 -27.69
N LYS A 529 17.35 -2.24 -28.30
CA LYS A 529 17.03 -0.88 -27.90
C LYS A 529 15.62 -0.78 -27.39
N PHE A 530 15.52 -0.22 -26.18
CA PHE A 530 14.29 0.05 -25.48
C PHE A 530 14.14 1.55 -25.26
N GLU A 531 12.94 2.05 -25.46
CA GLU A 531 12.58 3.46 -25.30
C GLU A 531 11.63 3.60 -24.13
N LEU A 532 11.89 4.58 -23.25
CA LEU A 532 11.03 4.87 -22.09
C LEU A 532 9.65 5.33 -22.55
N VAL A 533 8.62 4.59 -22.15
CA VAL A 533 7.21 4.94 -22.36
C VAL A 533 6.71 5.81 -21.20
N THR A 534 6.99 5.38 -19.96
CA THR A 534 6.64 6.12 -18.74
C THR A 534 7.52 5.68 -17.56
N ASP A 535 7.76 6.58 -16.64
CA ASP A 535 8.42 6.34 -15.36
C ASP A 535 7.44 5.89 -14.26
N ARG A 536 6.14 5.81 -14.57
CA ARG A 536 5.06 5.37 -13.67
C ARG A 536 4.03 4.55 -14.44
N TYR A 537 4.33 3.27 -14.62
CA TYR A 537 3.43 2.34 -15.27
C TYR A 537 2.08 2.31 -14.56
N ARG A 538 0.99 2.60 -15.31
CA ARG A 538 -0.39 2.66 -14.79
C ARG A 538 -0.58 3.57 -13.56
N SER A 539 0.29 4.57 -13.40
CA SER A 539 0.31 5.48 -12.22
C SER A 539 0.60 4.77 -10.90
N ILE A 540 1.12 3.55 -10.94
CA ILE A 540 1.53 2.80 -9.74
C ILE A 540 2.72 3.53 -9.10
N SER A 541 2.59 3.81 -7.81
CA SER A 541 3.65 4.35 -6.98
C SER A 541 3.46 3.82 -5.56
N LEU A 542 4.39 3.00 -5.12
CA LEU A 542 4.49 2.54 -3.74
C LEU A 542 5.40 3.52 -3.00
N ASN A 543 5.21 3.69 -1.71
CA ASN A 543 6.12 4.54 -0.90
C ASN A 543 7.39 3.78 -0.48
N THR A 544 7.63 2.63 -1.08
CA THR A 544 8.73 1.71 -0.78
C THR A 544 9.20 1.07 -2.09
N GLN A 545 10.16 0.12 -2.04
CA GLN A 545 10.61 -0.62 -3.22
C GLN A 545 9.44 -1.21 -4.02
N SER A 546 9.60 -1.32 -5.33
CA SER A 546 8.72 -2.06 -6.24
C SER A 546 9.48 -3.18 -6.96
N ALA A 547 8.85 -4.36 -7.10
CA ALA A 547 9.43 -5.53 -7.77
C ALA A 547 8.36 -6.19 -8.66
N PRO A 548 8.27 -5.83 -9.95
CA PRO A 548 7.22 -6.32 -10.84
C PRO A 548 7.47 -7.77 -11.29
N CYS A 549 6.40 -8.55 -11.34
CA CYS A 549 6.31 -9.86 -11.98
C CYS A 549 4.95 -9.96 -12.69
N MET A 550 4.88 -10.53 -13.87
CA MET A 550 3.61 -10.71 -14.57
C MET A 550 3.41 -12.17 -15.00
N ALA A 551 2.20 -12.66 -14.73
CA ALA A 551 1.73 -13.98 -15.16
C ALA A 551 0.22 -13.92 -15.40
N ASP A 552 -0.31 -14.82 -16.21
CA ASP A 552 -1.75 -15.01 -16.38
C ASP A 552 -2.26 -15.85 -15.19
N MET A 553 -2.62 -15.16 -14.10
CA MET A 553 -2.93 -15.80 -12.82
C MET A 553 -4.36 -16.34 -12.74
N ASP A 554 -5.24 -15.95 -13.65
CA ASP A 554 -6.63 -16.41 -13.67
C ASP A 554 -7.03 -17.10 -14.99
N ALA A 555 -6.04 -17.38 -15.84
CA ALA A 555 -6.18 -18.09 -17.11
C ALA A 555 -7.20 -17.45 -18.08
N ASP A 556 -7.31 -16.12 -18.05
CA ASP A 556 -8.18 -15.38 -18.99
C ASP A 556 -7.45 -14.99 -20.30
N GLY A 557 -6.15 -15.28 -20.39
CA GLY A 557 -5.29 -15.04 -21.55
C GLY A 557 -4.53 -13.73 -21.51
N ASP A 558 -4.75 -12.90 -20.49
CA ASP A 558 -4.04 -11.66 -20.26
C ASP A 558 -3.07 -11.82 -19.07
N ARG A 559 -1.94 -11.09 -19.09
CA ARG A 559 -1.00 -11.15 -17.97
C ARG A 559 -1.41 -10.17 -16.88
N ASP A 560 -1.52 -10.67 -15.66
CA ASP A 560 -1.72 -9.90 -14.45
C ASP A 560 -0.38 -9.40 -13.88
N LEU A 561 -0.42 -8.36 -13.04
CA LEU A 561 0.76 -7.84 -12.37
C LEU A 561 0.75 -8.23 -10.88
N ILE A 562 1.78 -8.96 -10.48
CA ILE A 562 2.15 -9.18 -9.08
C ILE A 562 3.28 -8.21 -8.76
N LEU A 563 3.12 -7.41 -7.73
CA LEU A 563 4.09 -6.37 -7.39
C LEU A 563 4.56 -6.55 -5.96
N GLY A 564 5.81 -6.99 -5.80
CA GLY A 564 6.49 -7.03 -4.52
C GLY A 564 6.83 -5.62 -4.02
N ASN A 565 6.99 -5.46 -2.73
CA ASN A 565 7.25 -4.17 -2.10
C ASN A 565 8.30 -4.23 -0.98
N GLY A 566 8.69 -3.06 -0.47
CA GLY A 566 9.70 -2.95 0.59
C GLY A 566 9.27 -3.49 1.95
N LYS A 567 7.96 -3.70 2.19
CA LYS A 567 7.40 -4.26 3.42
C LYS A 567 7.33 -5.78 3.43
N GLY A 568 7.72 -6.43 2.33
CA GLY A 568 7.71 -7.89 2.23
C GLY A 568 6.42 -8.50 1.71
N GLY A 569 5.34 -7.73 1.57
CA GLY A 569 4.09 -8.21 1.04
C GLY A 569 3.99 -8.11 -0.48
N LEU A 570 2.89 -8.58 -1.03
CA LEU A 570 2.58 -8.52 -2.45
C LEU A 570 1.34 -7.68 -2.69
N PHE A 571 1.29 -6.99 -3.85
CA PHE A 571 0.07 -6.45 -4.42
C PHE A 571 -0.26 -7.22 -5.70
N TYR A 572 -1.53 -7.48 -5.91
CA TYR A 572 -2.03 -8.12 -7.12
C TYR A 572 -2.93 -7.16 -7.89
N TYR A 573 -2.62 -7.00 -9.17
CA TYR A 573 -3.42 -6.19 -10.09
C TYR A 573 -3.86 -7.09 -11.23
N ARG A 574 -5.13 -7.44 -11.24
CA ARG A 574 -5.74 -8.19 -12.32
C ARG A 574 -5.81 -7.35 -13.59
N ASN A 575 -5.40 -7.91 -14.71
CA ASN A 575 -5.66 -7.33 -16.01
C ASN A 575 -7.07 -7.75 -16.44
N VAL A 576 -7.99 -6.79 -16.45
CA VAL A 576 -9.39 -7.07 -16.81
C VAL A 576 -9.66 -6.92 -18.32
N GLY A 577 -8.59 -6.90 -19.11
CA GLY A 577 -8.65 -6.69 -20.55
C GLY A 577 -9.23 -5.32 -20.94
N PRO A 578 -9.53 -5.07 -22.20
CA PRO A 578 -10.31 -3.92 -22.58
C PRO A 578 -11.72 -4.11 -22.02
N LEU A 579 -12.14 -3.25 -21.10
CA LEU A 579 -13.54 -3.23 -20.70
C LEU A 579 -14.41 -3.29 -21.96
N PRO A 580 -15.46 -4.12 -22.01
CA PRO A 580 -16.48 -3.99 -23.04
C PRO A 580 -16.84 -2.51 -23.01
N VAL A 581 -16.52 -1.80 -24.11
CA VAL A 581 -16.88 -0.38 -24.25
C VAL A 581 -18.35 -0.34 -23.85
N PRO A 582 -18.71 0.27 -22.72
CA PRO A 582 -20.11 0.57 -22.48
C PRO A 582 -20.49 1.33 -23.73
N ASP A 583 -21.57 0.94 -24.42
CA ASP A 583 -22.06 1.61 -25.59
C ASP A 583 -22.07 3.10 -25.28
N HIS A 584 -20.93 3.75 -25.54
CA HIS A 584 -20.76 5.15 -25.32
C HIS A 584 -21.50 5.84 -26.47
N SER A 585 -22.79 5.83 -26.36
CA SER A 585 -23.50 7.07 -26.62
C SER A 585 -22.77 8.11 -25.78
N PRO A 586 -22.12 9.11 -26.39
CA PRO A 586 -21.26 10.06 -25.66
C PRO A 586 -22.06 10.54 -24.46
N GLU A 587 -21.55 10.28 -23.23
CA GLU A 587 -22.19 10.81 -22.03
C GLU A 587 -22.29 12.32 -22.25
N ILE A 588 -23.49 12.78 -22.56
CA ILE A 588 -23.75 14.20 -22.72
C ILE A 588 -23.64 14.75 -21.30
N PRO A 589 -22.64 15.60 -21.00
CA PRO A 589 -22.48 16.16 -19.68
C PRO A 589 -23.78 16.76 -19.19
N SER A 590 -24.15 16.55 -17.95
CA SER A 590 -25.43 17.04 -17.40
C SER A 590 -25.45 18.55 -17.15
N PHE A 591 -24.28 19.21 -17.11
CA PHE A 591 -24.11 20.65 -16.91
C PHE A 591 -22.87 21.18 -17.62
N VAL A 592 -22.79 22.49 -17.78
CA VAL A 592 -21.58 23.15 -18.30
C VAL A 592 -20.52 23.20 -17.22
N GLU A 593 -19.36 22.59 -17.49
CA GLU A 593 -18.22 22.60 -16.57
C GLU A 593 -16.99 23.15 -17.33
N VAL A 594 -16.21 24.00 -16.66
CA VAL A 594 -14.89 24.47 -17.16
C VAL A 594 -13.86 24.11 -16.14
N HIS A 595 -12.95 23.21 -16.48
CA HIS A 595 -11.90 22.74 -15.57
C HIS A 595 -10.79 23.79 -15.40
N GLN A 596 -9.99 23.62 -14.37
CA GLN A 596 -8.76 24.39 -14.20
C GLN A 596 -7.83 24.10 -15.38
N ASN A 597 -7.17 25.12 -15.91
CA ASN A 597 -6.19 24.92 -16.97
C ASN A 597 -5.01 24.09 -16.51
N TYR A 598 -4.52 23.23 -17.38
CA TYR A 598 -3.36 22.39 -17.09
C TYR A 598 -2.31 22.48 -18.20
N PRO A 599 -1.02 22.64 -17.83
CA PRO A 599 -0.51 22.90 -16.48
C PRO A 599 -0.94 24.27 -15.92
N ASN A 600 -0.95 24.45 -14.60
CA ASN A 600 -1.14 25.71 -13.91
C ASN A 600 -0.37 25.69 -12.55
N PRO A 601 0.75 26.44 -12.37
CA PRO A 601 1.32 27.41 -13.30
C PRO A 601 1.82 26.81 -14.62
N PHE A 602 1.93 27.65 -15.70
CA PHE A 602 2.31 27.16 -17.02
C PHE A 602 3.40 28.04 -17.70
N ASN A 603 4.12 27.44 -18.68
CA ASN A 603 5.15 28.10 -19.47
C ASN A 603 5.34 27.43 -20.84
N PRO A 604 5.18 28.07 -21.97
CA PRO A 604 4.33 29.26 -22.20
C PRO A 604 2.90 28.84 -22.58
N ALA A 605 2.57 27.54 -22.62
CA ALA A 605 1.28 27.03 -23.10
C ALA A 605 0.51 26.29 -22.00
N THR A 606 -0.82 26.38 -22.07
CA THR A 606 -1.72 25.64 -21.18
C THR A 606 -2.99 25.26 -21.94
N THR A 607 -3.62 24.16 -21.51
CA THR A 607 -4.88 23.65 -22.06
C THR A 607 -6.04 23.96 -21.12
N ILE A 608 -7.13 24.50 -21.66
CA ILE A 608 -8.38 24.71 -20.94
C ILE A 608 -9.37 23.68 -21.47
N THR A 609 -9.86 22.78 -20.59
CA THR A 609 -10.88 21.77 -20.92
C THR A 609 -12.23 22.18 -20.38
N PHE A 610 -13.30 21.85 -21.11
CA PHE A 610 -14.67 22.16 -20.70
C PHE A 610 -15.65 21.13 -21.28
N SER A 611 -16.83 21.05 -20.66
CA SER A 611 -17.89 20.13 -21.03
C SER A 611 -19.19 20.88 -21.33
N LEU A 612 -19.91 20.45 -22.38
CA LEU A 612 -21.17 21.04 -22.81
C LEU A 612 -22.31 20.01 -22.76
N PRO A 613 -23.42 20.28 -22.05
CA PRO A 613 -24.59 19.39 -22.02
C PRO A 613 -25.41 19.39 -23.31
N GLU A 614 -25.32 20.45 -24.08
CA GLU A 614 -26.02 20.62 -25.34
C GLU A 614 -25.15 21.42 -26.36
N ALA A 615 -25.54 21.42 -27.62
CA ALA A 615 -24.87 22.27 -28.60
C ALA A 615 -25.05 23.75 -28.22
N ALA A 616 -23.94 24.48 -28.09
CA ALA A 616 -23.92 25.85 -27.60
C ALA A 616 -22.88 26.70 -28.31
N HIS A 617 -23.08 28.00 -28.29
CA HIS A 617 -22.06 28.95 -28.69
C HIS A 617 -21.11 29.21 -27.55
N VAL A 618 -19.80 28.98 -27.76
CA VAL A 618 -18.75 29.08 -26.75
C VAL A 618 -17.78 30.20 -27.13
N ALA A 619 -17.60 31.15 -26.22
CA ALA A 619 -16.58 32.20 -26.32
C ALA A 619 -15.62 32.12 -25.13
N ILE A 620 -14.35 31.82 -25.37
CA ILE A 620 -13.31 31.78 -24.34
C ILE A 620 -12.33 32.94 -24.60
N THR A 621 -12.22 33.83 -23.62
CA THR A 621 -11.38 35.03 -23.71
C THR A 621 -10.51 35.15 -22.47
N VAL A 622 -9.25 35.48 -22.67
CA VAL A 622 -8.27 35.72 -21.61
C VAL A 622 -8.15 37.23 -21.33
N TYR A 623 -8.16 37.59 -20.06
CA TYR A 623 -7.99 38.95 -19.56
C TYR A 623 -6.81 39.02 -18.57
N ASP A 624 -6.21 40.21 -18.48
CA ASP A 624 -5.31 40.48 -17.35
C ASP A 624 -6.10 40.86 -16.09
N MET A 625 -5.42 41.02 -14.97
CA MET A 625 -6.04 41.35 -13.67
C MET A 625 -6.63 42.79 -13.63
N LEU A 626 -6.37 43.61 -14.62
CA LEU A 626 -6.97 44.94 -14.79
C LEU A 626 -8.23 44.90 -15.69
N GLY A 627 -8.63 43.70 -16.14
CA GLY A 627 -9.79 43.49 -16.99
C GLY A 627 -9.55 43.80 -18.47
N ARG A 628 -8.31 44.03 -18.90
CA ARG A 628 -7.97 44.26 -20.30
C ARG A 628 -7.95 42.92 -21.03
N LYS A 629 -8.64 42.87 -22.17
CA LYS A 629 -8.64 41.70 -23.04
C LYS A 629 -7.24 41.44 -23.60
N ILE A 630 -6.75 40.23 -23.40
CA ILE A 630 -5.46 39.77 -23.94
C ILE A 630 -5.67 39.03 -25.26
N GLU A 631 -6.51 37.98 -25.25
CA GLU A 631 -6.74 37.14 -26.42
C GLU A 631 -8.12 36.49 -26.38
N THR A 632 -8.73 36.24 -27.53
CA THR A 632 -9.89 35.33 -27.64
C THR A 632 -9.42 34.02 -28.23
N LEU A 633 -9.55 32.94 -27.44
CA LEU A 633 -9.06 31.60 -27.79
C LEU A 633 -10.03 30.87 -28.71
N THR A 634 -11.33 31.07 -28.49
CA THR A 634 -12.40 30.51 -29.33
C THR A 634 -13.66 31.38 -29.26
N ASN A 635 -14.46 31.36 -30.31
CA ASN A 635 -15.75 32.06 -30.38
C ASN A 635 -16.60 31.41 -31.49
N VAL A 636 -17.06 30.17 -31.25
CA VAL A 636 -17.74 29.33 -32.25
C VAL A 636 -18.86 28.48 -31.63
N ASN A 637 -19.72 27.95 -32.49
CA ASN A 637 -20.68 26.91 -32.05
C ASN A 637 -19.96 25.57 -31.93
N MET A 638 -20.22 24.87 -30.83
CA MET A 638 -19.71 23.53 -30.52
C MET A 638 -20.85 22.59 -30.18
N ASN A 639 -20.68 21.30 -30.50
CA ASN A 639 -21.65 20.25 -30.13
C ASN A 639 -21.58 19.93 -28.64
N SER A 640 -22.56 19.19 -28.13
CA SER A 640 -22.46 18.58 -26.78
C SER A 640 -21.23 17.68 -26.67
N GLY A 641 -20.65 17.56 -25.46
CA GLY A 641 -19.48 16.74 -25.17
C GLY A 641 -18.34 17.49 -24.54
N LYS A 642 -17.17 16.85 -24.42
CA LYS A 642 -15.93 17.43 -23.89
C LYS A 642 -15.13 18.11 -24.99
N HIS A 643 -14.59 19.29 -24.67
CA HIS A 643 -13.80 20.14 -25.59
C HIS A 643 -12.55 20.66 -24.91
N SER A 644 -11.55 21.06 -25.70
CA SER A 644 -10.34 21.68 -25.19
C SER A 644 -9.86 22.79 -26.10
N VAL A 645 -9.22 23.81 -25.51
CA VAL A 645 -8.61 24.94 -26.20
C VAL A 645 -7.26 25.24 -25.59
N VAL A 646 -6.24 25.45 -26.43
CA VAL A 646 -4.88 25.75 -25.97
C VAL A 646 -4.64 27.24 -26.01
N TRP A 647 -4.11 27.80 -24.93
CA TRP A 647 -3.56 29.14 -24.89
C TRP A 647 -2.04 29.13 -24.90
N ASN A 648 -1.44 29.77 -25.90
CA ASN A 648 0.01 29.93 -26.01
C ASN A 648 0.41 31.38 -25.72
N ALA A 649 0.80 31.63 -24.49
CA ALA A 649 1.07 32.97 -23.95
C ALA A 649 2.50 33.47 -24.20
N LYS A 650 3.12 33.12 -25.35
CA LYS A 650 4.52 33.50 -25.66
C LYS A 650 4.79 35.00 -25.54
N THR A 651 3.82 35.85 -25.90
CA THR A 651 3.94 37.31 -25.88
C THR A 651 3.44 37.97 -24.59
N ALA A 652 2.71 37.23 -23.74
CA ALA A 652 2.18 37.76 -22.49
C ALA A 652 3.28 37.76 -21.41
N PRO A 653 3.38 38.77 -20.52
CA PRO A 653 4.32 38.77 -19.40
C PRO A 653 3.95 37.72 -18.33
N SER A 654 4.91 37.32 -17.50
CA SER A 654 4.60 36.49 -16.31
C SER A 654 3.60 37.19 -15.40
N GLY A 655 2.62 36.45 -14.89
CA GLY A 655 1.56 37.01 -14.06
C GLY A 655 0.30 36.14 -14.00
N THR A 656 -0.69 36.66 -13.30
CA THR A 656 -2.02 36.02 -13.19
C THR A 656 -2.95 36.58 -14.24
N TYR A 657 -3.70 35.67 -14.88
CA TYR A 657 -4.69 35.95 -15.92
C TYR A 657 -6.05 35.37 -15.56
N LEU A 658 -7.12 35.90 -16.13
CA LEU A 658 -8.47 35.40 -15.98
C LEU A 658 -8.93 34.82 -17.32
N CYS A 659 -9.23 33.54 -17.35
CA CYS A 659 -9.93 32.89 -18.46
C CYS A 659 -11.43 32.99 -18.21
N ARG A 660 -12.13 33.71 -19.09
CA ARG A 660 -13.59 33.80 -19.07
C ARG A 660 -14.18 32.94 -20.17
N CYS A 661 -14.99 31.96 -19.79
CA CYS A 661 -15.76 31.13 -20.70
C CYS A 661 -17.23 31.56 -20.65
N ILE A 662 -17.78 31.93 -21.78
CA ILE A 662 -19.20 32.28 -21.97
C ILE A 662 -19.80 31.20 -22.84
N VAL A 663 -20.78 30.50 -22.31
CA VAL A 663 -21.53 29.46 -23.02
C VAL A 663 -22.97 29.90 -23.16
N SER A 664 -23.45 29.98 -24.40
CA SER A 664 -24.82 30.37 -24.74
C SER A 664 -25.53 29.22 -25.46
N GLY A 665 -26.39 28.55 -24.78
CA GLY A 665 -27.19 27.41 -25.25
C GLY A 665 -28.69 27.66 -25.14
N LYS A 666 -29.49 26.64 -25.39
CA LYS A 666 -30.95 26.68 -25.23
C LYS A 666 -31.36 26.94 -23.78
N SER A 667 -30.56 26.48 -22.85
CA SER A 667 -30.78 26.62 -21.40
C SER A 667 -30.40 28.01 -20.85
N GLY A 668 -29.96 28.94 -21.74
CA GLY A 668 -29.52 30.29 -21.37
C GLY A 668 -28.03 30.53 -21.54
N GLN A 669 -27.56 31.61 -20.91
CA GLN A 669 -26.15 32.00 -20.94
C GLN A 669 -25.52 31.74 -19.57
N GLN A 670 -24.36 31.06 -19.57
CA GLN A 670 -23.52 30.86 -18.39
C GLN A 670 -22.16 31.51 -18.59
N VAL A 671 -21.60 32.08 -17.50
CA VAL A 671 -20.27 32.71 -17.51
C VAL A 671 -19.46 32.06 -16.41
N ILE A 672 -18.34 31.46 -16.77
CA ILE A 672 -17.47 30.74 -15.83
C ILE A 672 -16.04 31.29 -15.97
N ASP A 673 -15.48 31.72 -14.86
CA ASP A 673 -14.14 32.33 -14.81
C ASP A 673 -13.15 31.35 -14.13
N ARG A 674 -11.90 31.24 -14.66
CA ARG A 674 -10.79 30.47 -14.07
C ARG A 674 -9.53 31.33 -14.02
N ARG A 675 -8.79 31.29 -12.91
CA ARG A 675 -7.50 31.95 -12.76
C ARG A 675 -6.39 31.09 -13.32
N MET A 676 -5.47 31.70 -14.07
CA MET A 676 -4.33 31.03 -14.68
C MET A 676 -3.05 31.76 -14.32
N SER A 677 -1.98 31.04 -13.96
CA SER A 677 -0.69 31.63 -13.59
C SER A 677 0.37 31.30 -14.64
N LEU A 678 0.90 32.33 -15.31
CA LEU A 678 2.00 32.23 -16.27
C LEU A 678 3.32 32.55 -15.58
N ILE A 679 4.28 31.60 -15.66
CA ILE A 679 5.65 31.75 -15.16
C ILE A 679 6.59 31.57 -16.36
N LYS A 680 7.39 32.59 -16.67
CA LYS A 680 8.42 32.53 -17.73
C LYS A 680 9.80 32.43 -17.13
#